data_5b2d041e0cc24e252449e7d787bd1f2e
#
_entry.id   5b2d041e0cc24e252449e7d787bd1f2e
#
_cell.length_a   1.000
_cell.length_b   1.000
_cell.length_c   1.000
_cell.angle_alpha   90.00
_cell.angle_beta   90.00
_cell.angle_gamma   90.00
#
_symmetry.space_group_name_H-M   'P 1'
#
loop_
_entity.id
_entity.type
_entity.pdbx_description
1 polymer ?
#
loop_
_entity_poly.entity_id
_entity_poly.type
_entity_poly.pdbx_seq_one_letter_code
_entity_poly.pdbx_strand_id
1 'polypeptide(L)'
;ICLLGLLSIALVFILTSNVFGNTIDWYSQHVVIADALRHAIRSEGTLFPTYMKQLMGGGNIYHFSYYGYLRPDILIGALLIHVNMQTIIIAYSVLMLTLSVICCYIFLRQHTDNENICIFVSLLVLLSSIFFHSHKQIMFVNYMPYLFLALISIEKKNFAAFTLCGSMIVLHSYFYCIGCFIVCFIYLLYRYPKEWKKLFIPYILIVLLTAILTIPTLYIILMNGKSGAPTQLSSLFIPSLNLKGLLYSKYGCGLTYISYILLVLALSDKQLRKLSIVTLVSFYSPLVWFIMNGFLYARSKIMIVFIPIVAYIMCMMLVKIKEGDVTLSRYSVLLLMIPLFFIEYPFSALVDCLFALLILLQRRKHVLYGYLVIPMLVVSFINGPSSFYKPKKSEKNVSQLVRRNKMHTVADLTTRQNVNQTHGYLFRRVSGYTSTNNKHYNKFLFDTLRIPVPTNNRVAQNDTDNIFYLKTLGIDTVISKRNAPYGYSLRDQDKNVKLYQSNTSLPQAYATSQLMSEKHFRQLSYPYTLDTLVNCAIVNKGDTHYQSQFIKEDPGFKKSYHITKKQKKEITLNRQTNNEIVVLEADIENKKPLKGVSITVNGMKNKLASIKNPYYHPHTHFTYVTTSNQLKVTLSKGDYIIKNIKMYTLPASALNQTVDPLDVKKSSNALEGKINVSQDGYFITRIPYEKGYTMYIDNKKVNIEKVNQAFLGCRISKGDHTIKITFTPPGYTLACIISTIGAVSYTHLTLPTIA
;
A
#
# COMPACT_ATOMS: atom_id res chain seq x y z
N ILE A 1 -17.62 -4.70 30.18
CA ILE A 1 -16.47 -5.00 29.30
C ILE A 1 -16.29 -3.96 28.21
N CYS A 2 -17.35 -3.56 27.53
CA CYS A 2 -17.34 -2.53 26.50
C CYS A 2 -16.77 -1.20 27.01
N LEU A 3 -17.27 -0.73 28.14
CA LEU A 3 -16.80 0.50 28.80
C LEU A 3 -15.34 0.38 29.23
N LEU A 4 -14.92 -0.73 29.83
CA LEU A 4 -13.54 -0.97 30.22
C LEU A 4 -12.62 -1.02 29.01
N GLY A 5 -13.05 -1.64 27.90
CA GLY A 5 -12.31 -1.65 26.65
C GLY A 5 -12.11 -0.24 26.08
N LEU A 6 -13.17 0.56 26.01
CA LEU A 6 -13.11 1.96 25.54
C LEU A 6 -12.23 2.82 26.43
N LEU A 7 -12.35 2.68 27.77
CA LEU A 7 -11.50 3.41 28.74
C LEU A 7 -10.05 3.00 28.60
N SER A 8 -9.75 1.72 28.41
CA SER A 8 -8.38 1.24 28.18
C SER A 8 -7.80 1.82 26.88
N ILE A 9 -8.56 1.83 25.79
CA ILE A 9 -8.17 2.46 24.52
C ILE A 9 -7.90 3.95 24.75
N ALA A 10 -8.83 4.67 25.35
CA ALA A 10 -8.70 6.10 25.59
C ALA A 10 -7.48 6.40 26.47
N LEU A 11 -7.27 5.65 27.54
CA LEU A 11 -6.14 5.83 28.45
C LEU A 11 -4.79 5.58 27.74
N VAL A 12 -4.69 4.53 26.92
CA VAL A 12 -3.48 4.28 26.15
C VAL A 12 -3.23 5.41 25.14
N PHE A 13 -4.25 5.92 24.47
CA PHE A 13 -4.09 7.07 23.57
C PHE A 13 -3.66 8.35 24.31
N ILE A 14 -4.18 8.59 25.50
CA ILE A 14 -3.81 9.72 26.35
C ILE A 14 -2.35 9.59 26.82
N LEU A 15 -1.98 8.46 27.39
CA LEU A 15 -0.64 8.22 27.95
C LEU A 15 0.46 8.25 26.88
N THR A 16 0.17 7.80 25.68
CA THR A 16 1.15 7.82 24.59
C THR A 16 1.15 9.09 23.78
N SER A 17 0.22 10.03 24.06
CA SER A 17 -0.10 11.10 23.13
C SER A 17 -0.31 10.60 21.70
N ASN A 18 -0.71 9.33 21.56
CA ASN A 18 -0.95 8.70 20.29
C ASN A 18 -2.40 8.91 19.88
N VAL A 19 -2.56 9.39 18.70
CA VAL A 19 -3.83 9.62 18.06
C VAL A 19 -3.82 8.91 16.72
N PHE A 20 -5.00 8.55 16.22
CA PHE A 20 -5.13 7.94 14.92
C PHE A 20 -4.33 8.69 13.87
N GLY A 21 -3.44 8.01 13.20
CA GLY A 21 -2.78 8.47 12.01
C GLY A 21 -1.27 8.65 12.11
N ASN A 22 -0.69 8.65 10.93
CA ASN A 22 0.67 9.09 10.64
C ASN A 22 0.71 9.66 9.22
N THR A 23 1.83 10.25 8.84
CA THR A 23 1.97 10.89 7.51
C THR A 23 2.20 9.90 6.38
N ILE A 24 2.72 8.70 6.65
CA ILE A 24 3.19 7.77 5.61
C ILE A 24 2.09 6.79 5.21
N ASP A 25 1.68 5.89 6.12
CA ASP A 25 0.72 4.85 5.77
C ASP A 25 -0.73 5.32 5.94
N TRP A 26 -1.02 5.99 7.05
CA TRP A 26 -2.38 6.42 7.35
C TRP A 26 -2.89 7.46 6.37
N TYR A 27 -2.30 8.67 6.40
CA TYR A 27 -2.84 9.81 5.65
C TYR A 27 -2.60 9.68 4.14
N SER A 28 -1.39 9.29 3.72
CA SER A 28 -1.05 9.22 2.29
C SER A 28 -1.65 8.03 1.56
N GLN A 29 -2.18 7.04 2.28
CA GLN A 29 -2.72 5.82 1.69
C GLN A 29 -4.12 5.49 2.23
N HIS A 30 -4.26 5.12 3.52
CA HIS A 30 -5.51 4.57 4.05
C HIS A 30 -6.67 5.57 4.06
N VAL A 31 -6.40 6.86 4.29
CA VAL A 31 -7.43 7.89 4.26
C VAL A 31 -7.70 8.37 2.85
N VAL A 32 -6.65 8.75 2.12
CA VAL A 32 -6.79 9.40 0.81
C VAL A 32 -7.30 8.44 -0.25
N ILE A 33 -6.82 7.19 -0.26
CA ILE A 33 -7.30 6.18 -1.21
C ILE A 33 -8.75 5.78 -0.88
N ALA A 34 -9.10 5.63 0.41
CA ALA A 34 -10.47 5.36 0.82
C ALA A 34 -11.44 6.48 0.38
N ASP A 35 -10.98 7.74 0.51
CA ASP A 35 -11.73 8.88 0.03
C ASP A 35 -11.90 8.87 -1.51
N ALA A 36 -10.85 8.45 -2.26
CA ALA A 36 -10.92 8.25 -3.69
C ALA A 36 -11.92 7.15 -4.10
N LEU A 37 -11.92 6.03 -3.37
CA LEU A 37 -12.82 4.91 -3.62
C LEU A 37 -14.29 5.30 -3.40
N ARG A 38 -14.62 6.00 -2.28
CA ARG A 38 -15.99 6.49 -2.06
C ARG A 38 -16.44 7.48 -3.12
N HIS A 39 -15.51 8.31 -3.62
CA HIS A 39 -15.80 9.23 -4.70
C HIS A 39 -16.08 8.50 -6.02
N ALA A 40 -15.33 7.44 -6.33
CA ALA A 40 -15.58 6.60 -7.50
C ALA A 40 -16.97 5.95 -7.43
N ILE A 41 -17.37 5.38 -6.27
CA ILE A 41 -18.72 4.83 -6.04
C ILE A 41 -19.79 5.86 -6.39
N ARG A 42 -19.63 7.10 -5.94
CA ARG A 42 -20.63 8.13 -6.18
C ARG A 42 -20.63 8.65 -7.61
N SER A 43 -19.45 8.86 -8.20
CA SER A 43 -19.31 9.42 -9.55
C SER A 43 -19.77 8.47 -10.64
N GLU A 44 -19.69 7.17 -10.42
CA GLU A 44 -20.19 6.14 -11.33
C GLU A 44 -21.65 5.71 -11.00
N GLY A 45 -22.19 6.11 -9.85
CA GLY A 45 -23.55 5.77 -9.42
C GLY A 45 -23.75 4.27 -9.15
N THR A 46 -22.67 3.56 -8.82
CA THR A 46 -22.69 2.12 -8.55
C THR A 46 -21.87 1.76 -7.32
N LEU A 47 -22.30 0.74 -6.56
CA LEU A 47 -21.52 0.19 -5.44
C LEU A 47 -20.23 -0.52 -5.91
N PHE A 48 -20.14 -0.87 -7.20
CA PHE A 48 -19.07 -1.63 -7.79
C PHE A 48 -18.40 -0.87 -8.94
N PRO A 49 -17.81 0.33 -8.68
CA PRO A 49 -17.11 1.07 -9.70
C PRO A 49 -15.94 0.26 -10.27
N THR A 50 -15.68 0.41 -11.56
CA THR A 50 -14.66 -0.39 -12.26
C THR A 50 -13.41 0.41 -12.59
N TYR A 51 -13.49 1.75 -12.55
CA TYR A 51 -12.45 2.63 -13.04
C TYR A 51 -12.08 3.75 -12.07
N MET A 52 -10.79 3.95 -11.83
CA MET A 52 -10.25 5.05 -11.04
C MET A 52 -9.71 6.14 -11.96
N LYS A 53 -10.42 7.27 -12.08
CA LYS A 53 -10.05 8.38 -13.02
C LYS A 53 -8.89 9.23 -12.50
N GLN A 54 -8.84 9.48 -11.19
CA GLN A 54 -8.08 10.57 -10.60
C GLN A 54 -6.64 10.23 -10.24
N LEU A 55 -6.30 8.96 -10.13
CA LEU A 55 -4.99 8.52 -9.65
C LEU A 55 -4.23 7.70 -10.70
N MET A 56 -2.91 7.83 -10.70
CA MET A 56 -1.98 7.02 -11.51
C MET A 56 -2.27 7.05 -13.02
N GLY A 57 -2.74 8.18 -13.51
CA GLY A 57 -3.11 8.32 -14.93
C GLY A 57 -4.46 7.71 -15.31
N GLY A 58 -5.23 7.22 -14.36
CA GLY A 58 -6.48 6.47 -14.56
C GLY A 58 -6.24 5.00 -14.83
N GLY A 59 -7.18 4.15 -14.44
CA GLY A 59 -7.04 2.70 -14.65
C GLY A 59 -7.94 1.85 -13.76
N ASN A 60 -7.61 0.59 -13.69
CA ASN A 60 -8.34 -0.43 -12.98
C ASN A 60 -8.41 -0.14 -11.46
N ILE A 61 -9.62 0.00 -10.94
CA ILE A 61 -9.84 0.31 -9.52
C ILE A 61 -9.34 -0.80 -8.59
N TYR A 62 -9.24 -2.04 -9.06
CA TYR A 62 -8.76 -3.17 -8.27
C TYR A 62 -7.27 -3.10 -7.91
N HIS A 63 -6.49 -2.19 -8.49
CA HIS A 63 -5.17 -1.83 -7.97
C HIS A 63 -5.21 -1.28 -6.55
N PHE A 64 -6.38 -0.80 -6.11
CA PHE A 64 -6.62 -0.22 -4.79
C PHE A 64 -7.33 -1.17 -3.82
N SER A 65 -7.56 -2.43 -4.19
CA SER A 65 -8.26 -3.43 -3.36
C SER A 65 -7.63 -3.59 -1.97
N TYR A 66 -6.30 -3.55 -1.88
CA TYR A 66 -5.57 -3.63 -0.61
C TYR A 66 -5.95 -2.51 0.38
N TYR A 67 -6.40 -1.36 -0.12
CA TYR A 67 -6.77 -0.19 0.68
C TYR A 67 -8.24 -0.12 1.02
N GLY A 68 -8.99 -1.18 0.73
CA GLY A 68 -10.34 -1.34 1.21
C GLY A 68 -11.44 -1.17 0.17
N TYR A 69 -11.17 -1.42 -1.11
CA TYR A 69 -12.24 -1.49 -2.10
C TYR A 69 -13.32 -2.48 -1.62
N LEU A 70 -14.57 -2.04 -1.59
CA LEU A 70 -15.76 -2.72 -1.02
C LEU A 70 -15.74 -2.90 0.51
N ARG A 71 -14.82 -2.30 1.25
CA ARG A 71 -14.84 -2.35 2.71
C ARG A 71 -16.01 -1.54 3.29
N PRO A 72 -16.71 -2.03 4.35
CA PRO A 72 -17.93 -1.41 4.85
C PRO A 72 -17.80 0.07 5.23
N ASP A 73 -16.68 0.51 5.82
CA ASP A 73 -16.47 1.91 6.17
C ASP A 73 -16.39 2.83 4.95
N ILE A 74 -15.93 2.32 3.81
CA ILE A 74 -15.90 3.09 2.54
C ILE A 74 -17.29 3.17 1.94
N LEU A 75 -18.08 2.08 2.01
CA LEU A 75 -19.48 2.08 1.58
C LEU A 75 -20.32 3.06 2.44
N ILE A 76 -20.15 3.03 3.77
CA ILE A 76 -20.74 4.02 4.68
C ILE A 76 -20.28 5.45 4.30
N GLY A 77 -18.99 5.62 4.00
CA GLY A 77 -18.44 6.90 3.54
C GLY A 77 -19.06 7.41 2.24
N ALA A 78 -19.41 6.51 1.32
CA ALA A 78 -20.09 6.88 0.08
C ALA A 78 -21.54 7.38 0.32
N LEU A 79 -22.21 6.92 1.38
CA LEU A 79 -23.50 7.42 1.82
C LEU A 79 -23.37 8.74 2.60
N LEU A 80 -22.38 8.85 3.49
CA LEU A 80 -22.15 10.00 4.37
C LEU A 80 -21.13 10.98 3.78
N ILE A 81 -21.44 11.54 2.62
CA ILE A 81 -20.46 12.36 1.84
C ILE A 81 -20.01 13.62 2.57
N HIS A 82 -20.84 14.24 3.38
CA HIS A 82 -20.54 15.47 4.12
C HIS A 82 -19.60 15.22 5.30
N VAL A 83 -19.47 13.95 5.73
CA VAL A 83 -18.55 13.57 6.79
C VAL A 83 -17.16 13.29 6.21
N ASN A 84 -16.13 13.80 6.86
CA ASN A 84 -14.75 13.55 6.45
C ASN A 84 -14.45 12.05 6.51
N MET A 85 -13.87 11.48 5.46
CA MET A 85 -13.55 10.06 5.38
C MET A 85 -12.63 9.59 6.52
N GLN A 86 -11.69 10.43 6.94
CA GLN A 86 -10.83 10.15 8.09
C GLN A 86 -11.65 9.94 9.39
N THR A 87 -12.66 10.76 9.62
CA THR A 87 -13.56 10.62 10.80
C THR A 87 -14.32 9.30 10.75
N ILE A 88 -14.85 8.93 9.59
CA ILE A 88 -15.58 7.66 9.41
C ILE A 88 -14.65 6.48 9.68
N ILE A 89 -13.43 6.48 9.13
CA ILE A 89 -12.44 5.41 9.34
C ILE A 89 -12.07 5.30 10.82
N ILE A 90 -11.88 6.42 11.54
CA ILE A 90 -11.55 6.42 12.97
C ILE A 90 -12.71 5.83 13.77
N ALA A 91 -13.94 6.33 13.57
CA ALA A 91 -15.11 5.85 14.26
C ALA A 91 -15.35 4.36 14.03
N TYR A 92 -15.23 3.93 12.77
CA TYR A 92 -15.34 2.52 12.39
C TYR A 92 -14.25 1.66 13.03
N SER A 93 -13.00 2.13 13.06
CA SER A 93 -11.90 1.37 13.68
C SER A 93 -12.07 1.24 15.19
N VAL A 94 -12.54 2.28 15.88
CA VAL A 94 -12.85 2.21 17.32
C VAL A 94 -13.98 1.21 17.57
N LEU A 95 -15.02 1.23 16.73
CA LEU A 95 -16.12 0.25 16.79
C LEU A 95 -15.58 -1.18 16.62
N MET A 96 -14.76 -1.44 15.60
CA MET A 96 -14.19 -2.77 15.36
C MET A 96 -13.27 -3.25 16.49
N LEU A 97 -12.48 -2.37 17.08
CA LEU A 97 -11.67 -2.69 18.26
C LEU A 97 -12.55 -3.07 19.45
N THR A 98 -13.59 -2.30 19.72
CA THR A 98 -14.54 -2.57 20.80
C THR A 98 -15.26 -3.90 20.59
N LEU A 99 -15.75 -4.14 19.37
CA LEU A 99 -16.39 -5.41 19.00
C LEU A 99 -15.40 -6.59 19.12
N SER A 100 -14.12 -6.40 18.83
CA SER A 100 -13.09 -7.45 19.00
C SER A 100 -13.01 -7.90 20.46
N VAL A 101 -13.03 -6.97 21.41
CA VAL A 101 -13.00 -7.28 22.85
C VAL A 101 -14.26 -8.01 23.28
N ILE A 102 -15.44 -7.54 22.83
CA ILE A 102 -16.73 -8.16 23.14
C ILE A 102 -16.79 -9.58 22.57
N CYS A 103 -16.45 -9.76 21.30
CA CYS A 103 -16.46 -11.07 20.65
C CYS A 103 -15.43 -12.04 21.27
N CYS A 104 -14.27 -11.53 21.68
CA CYS A 104 -13.29 -12.31 22.44
C CYS A 104 -13.89 -12.81 23.76
N TYR A 105 -14.51 -11.94 24.54
CA TYR A 105 -15.18 -12.31 25.78
C TYR A 105 -16.28 -13.35 25.56
N ILE A 106 -17.17 -13.16 24.58
CA ILE A 106 -18.24 -14.11 24.24
C ILE A 106 -17.65 -15.46 23.83
N PHE A 107 -16.58 -15.48 23.06
CA PHE A 107 -15.86 -16.67 22.65
C PHE A 107 -15.31 -17.44 23.85
N LEU A 108 -14.63 -16.75 24.76
CA LEU A 108 -14.04 -17.36 25.94
C LEU A 108 -15.09 -17.90 26.93
N ARG A 109 -16.22 -17.19 27.08
CA ARG A 109 -17.35 -17.63 27.92
C ARG A 109 -18.02 -18.93 27.47
N GLN A 110 -17.78 -19.37 26.25
CA GLN A 110 -18.23 -20.69 25.78
C GLN A 110 -17.40 -21.85 26.34
N HIS A 111 -16.24 -21.55 26.93
CA HIS A 111 -15.28 -22.56 27.39
C HIS A 111 -15.09 -22.59 28.91
N THR A 112 -15.48 -21.54 29.62
CA THR A 112 -15.37 -21.46 31.07
C THR A 112 -16.38 -20.47 31.67
N ASP A 113 -16.83 -20.79 32.87
CA ASP A 113 -17.70 -19.91 33.66
C ASP A 113 -16.94 -18.86 34.47
N ASN A 114 -15.61 -18.86 34.40
CA ASN A 114 -14.78 -17.90 35.13
C ASN A 114 -14.78 -16.54 34.42
N GLU A 115 -15.79 -15.74 34.72
CA GLU A 115 -16.01 -14.42 34.09
C GLU A 115 -14.82 -13.48 34.23
N ASN A 116 -14.16 -13.46 35.42
CA ASN A 116 -13.03 -12.58 35.66
C ASN A 116 -11.83 -12.89 34.74
N ILE A 117 -11.54 -14.17 34.50
CA ILE A 117 -10.47 -14.58 33.60
C ILE A 117 -10.84 -14.21 32.16
N CYS A 118 -12.09 -14.44 31.74
CA CYS A 118 -12.54 -14.07 30.41
C CYS A 118 -12.41 -12.54 30.17
N ILE A 119 -12.82 -11.72 31.13
CA ILE A 119 -12.68 -10.25 31.06
C ILE A 119 -11.19 -9.88 30.98
N PHE A 120 -10.36 -10.42 31.87
CA PHE A 120 -8.94 -10.14 31.92
C PHE A 120 -8.25 -10.46 30.58
N VAL A 121 -8.46 -11.66 30.02
CA VAL A 121 -7.84 -12.07 28.75
C VAL A 121 -8.33 -11.18 27.60
N SER A 122 -9.61 -10.84 27.56
CA SER A 122 -10.17 -9.99 26.51
C SER A 122 -9.57 -8.58 26.52
N LEU A 123 -9.35 -8.00 27.70
CA LEU A 123 -8.68 -6.70 27.84
C LEU A 123 -7.20 -6.80 27.53
N LEU A 124 -6.55 -7.90 27.90
CA LEU A 124 -5.14 -8.13 27.59
C LEU A 124 -4.89 -8.27 26.08
N VAL A 125 -5.80 -8.91 25.36
CA VAL A 125 -5.76 -8.96 23.88
C VAL A 125 -5.82 -7.55 23.28
N LEU A 126 -6.68 -6.67 23.79
CA LEU A 126 -6.76 -5.28 23.34
C LEU A 126 -5.43 -4.53 23.55
N LEU A 127 -4.73 -4.83 24.64
CA LEU A 127 -3.44 -4.22 24.99
C LEU A 127 -2.25 -4.82 24.23
N SER A 128 -2.47 -5.78 23.33
CA SER A 128 -1.41 -6.25 22.46
C SER A 128 -0.94 -5.11 21.54
N SER A 129 0.36 -5.02 21.30
CA SER A 129 0.97 -3.91 20.55
C SER A 129 0.42 -3.77 19.13
N ILE A 130 -0.02 -4.88 18.52
CA ILE A 130 -0.57 -4.87 17.17
C ILE A 130 -1.95 -4.20 17.10
N PHE A 131 -2.81 -4.44 18.07
CA PHE A 131 -4.10 -3.73 18.16
C PHE A 131 -3.89 -2.24 18.31
N PHE A 132 -2.87 -1.87 19.08
CA PHE A 132 -2.46 -0.49 19.25
C PHE A 132 -1.94 0.15 17.98
N HIS A 133 -1.19 -0.61 17.17
CA HIS A 133 -0.67 -0.16 15.87
C HIS A 133 -1.78 0.00 14.82
N SER A 134 -2.97 -0.53 15.05
CA SER A 134 -4.12 -0.44 14.14
C SER A 134 -4.49 1.00 13.77
N HIS A 135 -4.21 1.98 14.64
CA HIS A 135 -4.42 3.39 14.33
C HIS A 135 -3.59 3.89 13.14
N LYS A 136 -2.63 3.09 12.65
CA LYS A 136 -1.81 3.39 11.47
C LYS A 136 -2.16 2.51 10.27
N GLN A 137 -2.64 1.28 10.50
CA GLN A 137 -2.90 0.27 9.45
C GLN A 137 -4.14 -0.56 9.78
N ILE A 138 -5.29 0.03 9.56
CA ILE A 138 -6.62 -0.51 9.94
C ILE A 138 -6.93 -1.90 9.39
N MET A 139 -6.44 -2.27 8.20
CA MET A 139 -6.68 -3.57 7.60
C MET A 139 -6.04 -4.73 8.38
N PHE A 140 -5.18 -4.45 9.35
CA PHE A 140 -4.52 -5.50 10.13
C PHE A 140 -5.42 -6.06 11.21
N VAL A 141 -6.40 -5.30 11.68
CA VAL A 141 -7.20 -5.68 12.85
C VAL A 141 -8.71 -5.51 12.68
N ASN A 142 -9.20 -4.71 11.74
CA ASN A 142 -10.64 -4.44 11.61
C ASN A 142 -11.47 -5.67 11.21
N TYR A 143 -10.87 -6.77 10.76
CA TYR A 143 -11.53 -8.05 10.52
C TYR A 143 -11.65 -8.92 11.79
N MET A 144 -10.94 -8.59 12.87
CA MET A 144 -10.81 -9.43 14.06
C MET A 144 -12.15 -9.80 14.74
N PRO A 145 -13.15 -8.91 14.85
CA PRO A 145 -14.45 -9.30 15.40
C PRO A 145 -15.09 -10.46 14.64
N TYR A 146 -14.99 -10.42 13.31
CA TYR A 146 -15.53 -11.47 12.45
C TYR A 146 -14.75 -12.77 12.56
N LEU A 147 -13.46 -12.72 12.85
CA LEU A 147 -12.66 -13.92 13.13
C LEU A 147 -13.09 -14.59 14.44
N PHE A 148 -13.31 -13.82 15.52
CA PHE A 148 -13.91 -14.35 16.75
C PHE A 148 -15.30 -14.92 16.52
N LEU A 149 -16.15 -14.21 15.78
CA LEU A 149 -17.50 -14.68 15.44
C LEU A 149 -17.47 -15.96 14.58
N ALA A 150 -16.51 -16.11 13.69
CA ALA A 150 -16.31 -17.33 12.93
C ALA A 150 -15.95 -18.52 13.85
N LEU A 151 -15.09 -18.32 14.86
CA LEU A 151 -14.78 -19.34 15.84
C LEU A 151 -16.00 -19.67 16.74
N ILE A 152 -16.78 -18.67 17.16
CA ILE A 152 -18.05 -18.86 17.87
C ILE A 152 -19.02 -19.68 17.01
N SER A 153 -19.07 -19.41 15.71
CA SER A 153 -19.94 -20.15 14.78
C SER A 153 -19.52 -21.60 14.64
N ILE A 154 -18.21 -21.91 14.71
CA ILE A 154 -17.70 -23.27 14.76
C ILE A 154 -18.16 -23.96 16.04
N GLU A 155 -18.04 -23.34 17.22
CA GLU A 155 -18.50 -23.91 18.49
C GLU A 155 -20.01 -24.21 18.47
N LYS A 156 -20.79 -23.30 17.91
CA LYS A 156 -22.25 -23.45 17.75
C LYS A 156 -22.65 -24.33 16.57
N LYS A 157 -21.68 -24.82 15.77
CA LYS A 157 -21.91 -25.58 14.53
C LYS A 157 -22.84 -24.85 13.54
N ASN A 158 -22.85 -23.52 13.61
CA ASN A 158 -23.63 -22.66 12.69
C ASN A 158 -22.75 -22.25 11.50
N PHE A 159 -22.73 -23.09 10.47
CA PHE A 159 -21.90 -22.88 9.29
C PHE A 159 -22.42 -21.78 8.35
N ALA A 160 -23.70 -21.42 8.45
CA ALA A 160 -24.25 -20.26 7.76
C ALA A 160 -23.65 -18.96 8.33
N ALA A 161 -23.68 -18.79 9.66
CA ALA A 161 -23.03 -17.65 10.31
C ALA A 161 -21.52 -17.62 10.05
N PHE A 162 -20.86 -18.77 10.03
CA PHE A 162 -19.44 -18.89 9.65
C PHE A 162 -19.18 -18.34 8.23
N THR A 163 -20.04 -18.67 7.26
CA THR A 163 -19.93 -18.18 5.87
C THR A 163 -20.03 -16.66 5.80
N LEU A 164 -20.98 -16.05 6.50
CA LEU A 164 -21.09 -14.59 6.56
C LEU A 164 -19.85 -13.94 7.21
N CYS A 165 -19.42 -14.46 8.35
CA CYS A 165 -18.22 -13.95 9.03
C CYS A 165 -16.99 -14.08 8.15
N GLY A 166 -16.82 -15.21 7.46
CA GLY A 166 -15.73 -15.41 6.51
C GLY A 166 -15.76 -14.43 5.34
N SER A 167 -16.95 -14.17 4.79
CA SER A 167 -17.12 -13.17 3.72
C SER A 167 -16.76 -11.77 4.21
N MET A 168 -17.17 -11.40 5.43
CA MET A 168 -16.80 -10.11 6.04
C MET A 168 -15.29 -10.01 6.30
N ILE A 169 -14.62 -11.10 6.66
CA ILE A 169 -13.15 -11.13 6.77
C ILE A 169 -12.51 -10.78 5.42
N VAL A 170 -12.98 -11.38 4.33
CA VAL A 170 -12.46 -11.10 2.97
C VAL A 170 -12.67 -9.63 2.58
N LEU A 171 -13.86 -9.08 2.81
CA LEU A 171 -14.17 -7.67 2.49
C LEU A 171 -13.33 -6.69 3.30
N HIS A 172 -13.00 -6.99 4.56
CA HIS A 172 -12.13 -6.14 5.37
C HIS A 172 -10.67 -6.27 4.99
N SER A 173 -10.21 -7.49 4.68
CA SER A 173 -8.82 -7.73 4.33
C SER A 173 -8.63 -9.04 3.57
N TYR A 174 -8.74 -9.00 2.25
CA TYR A 174 -8.45 -10.18 1.43
C TYR A 174 -7.01 -10.71 1.68
N PHE A 175 -6.11 -9.83 2.13
CA PHE A 175 -4.73 -10.20 2.43
C PHE A 175 -4.59 -11.13 3.63
N TYR A 176 -5.40 -10.93 4.69
CA TYR A 176 -5.35 -11.75 5.91
C TYR A 176 -6.32 -12.93 5.86
N CYS A 177 -7.25 -13.01 4.89
CA CYS A 177 -8.32 -14.01 4.87
C CYS A 177 -7.79 -15.44 4.81
N ILE A 178 -6.73 -15.71 4.02
CA ILE A 178 -6.12 -17.05 3.93
C ILE A 178 -5.61 -17.51 5.30
N GLY A 179 -4.90 -16.62 6.00
CA GLY A 179 -4.43 -16.91 7.35
C GLY A 179 -5.59 -17.13 8.34
N CYS A 180 -6.65 -16.33 8.27
CA CYS A 180 -7.84 -16.50 9.10
C CYS A 180 -8.51 -17.86 8.86
N PHE A 181 -8.65 -18.28 7.61
CA PHE A 181 -9.26 -19.56 7.26
C PHE A 181 -8.42 -20.75 7.70
N ILE A 182 -7.09 -20.64 7.61
CA ILE A 182 -6.18 -21.66 8.16
C ILE A 182 -6.34 -21.75 9.68
N VAL A 183 -6.42 -20.65 10.39
CA VAL A 183 -6.64 -20.61 11.85
C VAL A 183 -7.99 -21.20 12.24
N CYS A 184 -9.05 -20.88 11.51
CA CYS A 184 -10.37 -21.50 11.72
C CYS A 184 -10.33 -23.01 11.49
N PHE A 185 -9.61 -23.47 10.48
CA PHE A 185 -9.43 -24.89 10.19
C PHE A 185 -8.62 -25.61 11.28
N ILE A 186 -7.52 -25.00 11.75
CA ILE A 186 -6.72 -25.51 12.88
C ILE A 186 -7.61 -25.67 14.13
N TYR A 187 -8.40 -24.63 14.42
CA TYR A 187 -9.30 -24.63 15.57
C TYR A 187 -10.36 -25.72 15.46
N LEU A 188 -11.00 -25.89 14.29
CA LEU A 188 -11.98 -26.95 14.05
C LEU A 188 -11.35 -28.34 14.23
N LEU A 189 -10.16 -28.58 13.67
CA LEU A 189 -9.43 -29.85 13.84
C LEU A 189 -9.10 -30.14 15.29
N TYR A 190 -8.78 -29.11 16.06
CA TYR A 190 -8.51 -29.26 17.49
C TYR A 190 -9.78 -29.59 18.29
N ARG A 191 -10.90 -28.91 18.03
CA ARG A 191 -12.16 -29.07 18.77
C ARG A 191 -13.01 -30.25 18.28
N TYR A 192 -13.10 -30.41 16.97
CA TYR A 192 -14.01 -31.36 16.30
C TYR A 192 -13.31 -32.07 15.13
N PRO A 193 -12.29 -32.91 15.41
CA PRO A 193 -11.43 -33.49 14.37
C PRO A 193 -12.19 -34.33 13.33
N LYS A 194 -13.33 -34.89 13.68
CA LYS A 194 -14.18 -35.69 12.77
C LYS A 194 -15.05 -34.83 11.85
N GLU A 195 -15.20 -33.52 12.14
CA GLU A 195 -16.12 -32.63 11.43
C GLU A 195 -15.44 -31.72 10.40
N TRP A 196 -14.15 -31.90 10.14
CA TRP A 196 -13.37 -31.04 9.27
C TRP A 196 -13.95 -30.84 7.87
N LYS A 197 -14.64 -31.86 7.32
CA LYS A 197 -15.30 -31.77 6.02
C LYS A 197 -16.44 -30.75 5.97
N LYS A 198 -17.04 -30.41 7.09
CA LYS A 198 -18.17 -29.47 7.17
C LYS A 198 -17.77 -28.03 6.80
N LEU A 199 -16.48 -27.67 6.80
CA LEU A 199 -16.03 -26.36 6.35
C LEU A 199 -15.89 -26.22 4.84
N PHE A 200 -15.93 -27.31 4.05
CA PHE A 200 -15.76 -27.23 2.60
C PHE A 200 -16.83 -26.35 1.93
N ILE A 201 -18.11 -26.65 2.23
CA ILE A 201 -19.24 -25.88 1.65
C ILE A 201 -19.16 -24.41 2.07
N PRO A 202 -19.01 -24.04 3.38
CA PRO A 202 -18.77 -22.68 3.81
C PRO A 202 -17.63 -21.97 3.08
N TYR A 203 -16.46 -22.61 2.93
CA TYR A 203 -15.34 -22.02 2.20
C TYR A 203 -15.65 -21.77 0.72
N ILE A 204 -16.31 -22.72 0.05
CA ILE A 204 -16.75 -22.52 -1.33
C ILE A 204 -17.72 -21.32 -1.40
N LEU A 205 -18.71 -21.26 -0.51
CA LEU A 205 -19.69 -20.15 -0.47
C LEU A 205 -19.01 -18.81 -0.20
N ILE A 206 -18.01 -18.74 0.68
CA ILE A 206 -17.23 -17.51 0.93
C ILE A 206 -16.54 -17.07 -0.37
N VAL A 207 -15.89 -17.99 -1.08
CA VAL A 207 -15.23 -17.70 -2.36
C VAL A 207 -16.24 -17.20 -3.39
N LEU A 208 -17.39 -17.86 -3.50
CA LEU A 208 -18.47 -17.43 -4.40
C LEU A 208 -18.99 -16.05 -4.03
N LEU A 209 -19.38 -15.80 -2.79
CA LEU A 209 -19.92 -14.52 -2.32
C LEU A 209 -18.96 -13.35 -2.53
N THR A 210 -17.67 -13.59 -2.38
CA THR A 210 -16.64 -12.54 -2.47
C THR A 210 -15.95 -12.49 -3.82
N ALA A 211 -16.41 -13.25 -4.81
CA ALA A 211 -15.79 -13.36 -6.13
C ALA A 211 -15.64 -12.00 -6.82
N ILE A 212 -16.63 -11.12 -6.66
CA ILE A 212 -16.60 -9.75 -7.22
C ILE A 212 -15.37 -8.94 -6.77
N LEU A 213 -14.85 -9.18 -5.56
CA LEU A 213 -13.61 -8.57 -5.08
C LEU A 213 -12.39 -9.43 -5.43
N THR A 214 -12.49 -10.74 -5.21
CA THR A 214 -11.31 -11.61 -5.20
C THR A 214 -10.80 -11.99 -6.59
N ILE A 215 -11.67 -12.25 -7.57
CA ILE A 215 -11.26 -12.67 -8.92
C ILE A 215 -10.50 -11.54 -9.64
N PRO A 216 -11.04 -10.31 -9.80
CA PRO A 216 -10.30 -9.24 -10.46
C PRO A 216 -9.04 -8.82 -9.68
N THR A 217 -9.07 -8.89 -8.34
CA THR A 217 -7.89 -8.61 -7.50
C THR A 217 -6.79 -9.64 -7.75
N LEU A 218 -7.13 -10.93 -7.79
CA LEU A 218 -6.19 -12.02 -8.09
C LEU A 218 -5.58 -11.85 -9.49
N TYR A 219 -6.40 -11.50 -10.48
CA TYR A 219 -5.92 -11.20 -11.83
C TYR A 219 -4.84 -10.10 -11.81
N ILE A 220 -5.08 -9.00 -11.10
CA ILE A 220 -4.10 -7.90 -10.98
C ILE A 220 -2.81 -8.38 -10.32
N ILE A 221 -2.90 -9.15 -9.23
CA ILE A 221 -1.72 -9.66 -8.52
C ILE A 221 -0.90 -10.56 -9.44
N LEU A 222 -1.54 -11.45 -10.21
CA LEU A 222 -0.86 -12.36 -11.12
C LEU A 222 -0.20 -11.63 -12.30
N MET A 223 -0.88 -10.61 -12.87
CA MET A 223 -0.39 -9.90 -14.06
C MET A 223 0.69 -8.87 -13.76
N ASN A 224 0.61 -8.19 -12.64
CA ASN A 224 1.53 -7.10 -12.31
C ASN A 224 2.63 -7.52 -11.33
N GLY A 225 2.46 -8.64 -10.63
CA GLY A 225 3.38 -9.09 -9.60
C GLY A 225 3.41 -8.15 -8.39
N LYS A 226 4.22 -8.49 -7.40
CA LYS A 226 4.52 -7.61 -6.28
C LYS A 226 5.91 -7.00 -6.48
N SER A 227 6.01 -5.69 -6.41
CA SER A 227 7.31 -5.01 -6.43
C SER A 227 8.07 -5.33 -5.13
N GLY A 228 9.09 -6.16 -5.22
CA GLY A 228 9.96 -6.55 -4.10
C GLY A 228 10.96 -7.60 -4.52
N ALA A 229 11.99 -7.83 -3.70
CA ALA A 229 12.90 -8.94 -3.94
C ALA A 229 12.16 -10.28 -3.85
N PRO A 230 12.39 -11.22 -4.76
CA PRO A 230 11.78 -12.55 -4.70
C PRO A 230 12.19 -13.24 -3.39
N THR A 231 11.25 -13.98 -2.80
CA THR A 231 11.54 -14.78 -1.61
C THR A 231 12.45 -15.94 -2.01
N GLN A 232 13.63 -16.03 -1.37
CA GLN A 232 14.52 -17.17 -1.58
C GLN A 232 13.91 -18.42 -0.95
N LEU A 233 13.62 -19.45 -1.72
CA LEU A 233 12.97 -20.68 -1.25
C LEU A 233 13.74 -21.37 -0.14
N SER A 234 15.08 -21.40 -0.20
CA SER A 234 15.93 -21.97 0.86
C SER A 234 15.73 -21.31 2.23
N SER A 235 15.46 -19.99 2.26
CA SER A 235 15.23 -19.26 3.51
C SER A 235 13.90 -19.60 4.19
N LEU A 236 12.95 -20.23 3.48
CA LEU A 236 11.65 -20.62 4.04
C LEU A 236 11.77 -21.77 5.05
N PHE A 237 12.78 -22.64 4.91
CA PHE A 237 12.99 -23.80 5.75
C PHE A 237 13.86 -23.53 6.99
N ILE A 238 14.41 -22.32 7.09
CA ILE A 238 15.22 -21.92 8.24
C ILE A 238 14.30 -21.27 9.28
N PRO A 239 14.13 -21.86 10.48
CA PRO A 239 13.32 -21.26 11.54
C PRO A 239 13.81 -19.86 11.90
N SER A 240 12.88 -18.92 12.04
CA SER A 240 13.22 -17.58 12.48
C SER A 240 13.14 -17.50 14.00
N LEU A 241 14.27 -17.52 14.67
CA LEU A 241 14.34 -17.32 16.13
C LEU A 241 14.14 -15.85 16.54
N ASN A 242 13.61 -15.03 15.64
CA ASN A 242 13.40 -13.62 15.88
C ASN A 242 12.14 -13.37 16.74
N LEU A 243 12.31 -13.42 18.07
CA LEU A 243 11.27 -13.05 19.05
C LEU A 243 10.80 -11.60 18.93
N LYS A 244 11.54 -10.75 18.21
CA LYS A 244 11.16 -9.36 17.93
C LYS A 244 9.81 -9.24 17.20
N GLY A 245 9.44 -10.25 16.40
CA GLY A 245 8.14 -10.31 15.72
C GLY A 245 6.99 -10.80 16.59
N LEU A 246 7.26 -11.39 17.74
CA LEU A 246 6.27 -12.05 18.59
C LEU A 246 5.79 -11.15 19.74
N LEU A 247 6.73 -10.65 20.55
CA LEU A 247 6.42 -9.89 21.76
C LEU A 247 6.49 -8.38 21.48
N TYR A 248 5.45 -7.65 21.84
CA TYR A 248 5.32 -6.20 21.69
C TYR A 248 5.61 -5.67 20.29
N SER A 249 5.57 -6.53 19.29
CA SER A 249 5.88 -6.15 17.91
C SER A 249 4.78 -5.32 17.28
N LYS A 250 5.17 -4.31 16.51
CA LYS A 250 4.27 -3.51 15.66
C LYS A 250 3.84 -4.26 14.40
N TYR A 251 4.56 -5.32 14.02
CA TYR A 251 4.39 -6.07 12.76
C TYR A 251 4.41 -7.59 12.99
N GLY A 252 3.71 -8.06 13.99
CA GLY A 252 3.55 -9.47 14.32
C GLY A 252 2.33 -9.67 15.17
N CYS A 253 2.30 -10.66 16.05
CA CYS A 253 1.23 -10.84 17.03
C CYS A 253 1.21 -9.71 18.07
N GLY A 254 2.36 -9.14 18.39
CA GLY A 254 2.49 -8.10 19.40
C GLY A 254 2.04 -8.53 20.79
N LEU A 255 2.21 -9.80 21.13
CA LEU A 255 1.76 -10.38 22.38
C LEU A 255 2.46 -9.75 23.58
N THR A 256 1.78 -9.74 24.72
CA THR A 256 2.38 -9.44 26.02
C THR A 256 3.19 -10.63 26.54
N TYR A 257 4.06 -10.40 27.50
CA TYR A 257 4.93 -11.49 27.99
C TYR A 257 4.15 -12.61 28.69
N ILE A 258 3.09 -12.27 29.44
CA ILE A 258 2.21 -13.27 30.07
C ILE A 258 1.58 -14.20 29.03
N SER A 259 1.25 -13.68 27.84
CA SER A 259 0.71 -14.51 26.75
C SER A 259 1.70 -15.58 26.31
N TYR A 260 2.98 -15.21 26.22
CA TYR A 260 4.05 -16.13 25.86
C TYR A 260 4.29 -17.17 26.95
N ILE A 261 4.34 -16.75 28.23
CA ILE A 261 4.48 -17.67 29.37
C ILE A 261 3.38 -18.72 29.34
N LEU A 262 2.13 -18.31 29.20
CA LEU A 262 0.99 -19.23 29.20
C LEU A 262 1.00 -20.17 27.99
N LEU A 263 1.45 -19.73 26.82
CA LEU A 263 1.67 -20.59 25.65
C LEU A 263 2.73 -21.66 25.92
N VAL A 264 3.84 -21.29 26.55
CA VAL A 264 4.91 -22.26 26.90
C VAL A 264 4.44 -23.23 27.95
N LEU A 265 3.75 -22.77 28.99
CA LEU A 265 3.18 -23.63 30.04
C LEU A 265 2.15 -24.63 29.48
N ALA A 266 1.38 -24.24 28.47
CA ALA A 266 0.43 -25.11 27.79
C ALA A 266 1.07 -26.32 27.10
N LEU A 267 2.39 -26.33 26.89
CA LEU A 267 3.12 -27.49 26.39
C LEU A 267 3.11 -28.66 27.41
N SER A 268 2.97 -28.36 28.71
CA SER A 268 2.88 -29.36 29.76
C SER A 268 1.46 -29.92 29.92
N ASP A 269 0.45 -29.23 29.45
CA ASP A 269 -0.96 -29.63 29.53
C ASP A 269 -1.34 -30.62 28.42
N LYS A 270 -1.91 -31.77 28.77
CA LYS A 270 -2.28 -32.82 27.81
C LYS A 270 -3.29 -32.37 26.76
N GLN A 271 -4.23 -31.51 27.13
CA GLN A 271 -5.29 -31.02 26.24
C GLN A 271 -4.77 -29.91 25.30
N LEU A 272 -4.09 -28.91 25.86
CA LEU A 272 -3.67 -27.69 25.12
C LEU A 272 -2.34 -27.90 24.37
N ARG A 273 -1.54 -28.94 24.69
CA ARG A 273 -0.20 -29.19 24.14
C ARG A 273 -0.18 -29.10 22.60
N LYS A 274 -1.07 -29.83 21.92
CA LYS A 274 -1.09 -29.91 20.46
C LYS A 274 -1.34 -28.51 19.84
N LEU A 275 -2.31 -27.77 20.37
CA LEU A 275 -2.65 -26.45 19.89
C LEU A 275 -1.52 -25.44 20.15
N SER A 276 -0.88 -25.53 21.33
CA SER A 276 0.27 -24.70 21.66
C SER A 276 1.48 -24.97 20.75
N ILE A 277 1.79 -26.26 20.48
CA ILE A 277 2.87 -26.63 19.54
C ILE A 277 2.60 -26.04 18.15
N VAL A 278 1.39 -26.24 17.60
CA VAL A 278 1.04 -25.71 16.28
C VAL A 278 1.19 -24.18 16.25
N THR A 279 0.74 -23.51 17.30
CA THR A 279 0.85 -22.04 17.42
C THR A 279 2.31 -21.58 17.47
N LEU A 280 3.12 -22.18 18.34
CA LEU A 280 4.54 -21.83 18.48
C LEU A 280 5.34 -22.14 17.21
N VAL A 281 5.13 -23.33 16.60
CA VAL A 281 5.77 -23.69 15.33
C VAL A 281 5.41 -22.68 14.25
N SER A 282 4.15 -22.27 14.17
CA SER A 282 3.70 -21.26 13.19
C SER A 282 4.40 -19.91 13.41
N PHE A 283 4.65 -19.50 14.66
CA PHE A 283 5.33 -18.26 14.98
C PHE A 283 6.80 -18.21 14.55
N TYR A 284 7.44 -19.36 14.42
CA TYR A 284 8.86 -19.45 14.06
C TYR A 284 9.13 -19.96 12.64
N SER A 285 8.09 -20.37 11.89
CA SER A 285 8.22 -20.95 10.56
C SER A 285 7.99 -19.95 9.43
N PRO A 286 9.04 -19.50 8.72
CA PRO A 286 8.86 -18.68 7.53
C PRO A 286 8.05 -19.36 6.42
N LEU A 287 8.07 -20.69 6.35
CA LEU A 287 7.25 -21.47 5.42
C LEU A 287 5.76 -21.28 5.71
N VAL A 288 5.36 -21.36 6.99
CA VAL A 288 3.97 -21.11 7.40
C VAL A 288 3.58 -19.67 7.07
N TRP A 289 4.46 -18.68 7.33
CA TRP A 289 4.19 -17.29 6.96
C TRP A 289 3.99 -17.12 5.46
N PHE A 290 4.78 -17.82 4.65
CA PHE A 290 4.69 -17.77 3.19
C PHE A 290 3.34 -18.34 2.70
N ILE A 291 2.95 -19.50 3.20
CA ILE A 291 1.66 -20.13 2.88
C ILE A 291 0.49 -19.21 3.31
N MET A 292 0.51 -18.73 4.54
CA MET A 292 -0.58 -17.88 5.07
C MET A 292 -0.65 -16.50 4.42
N ASN A 293 0.45 -16.00 3.84
CA ASN A 293 0.45 -14.79 3.00
C ASN A 293 0.11 -15.07 1.53
N GLY A 294 -0.49 -16.22 1.22
CA GLY A 294 -0.91 -16.58 -0.16
C GLY A 294 0.26 -16.75 -1.13
N PHE A 295 1.38 -17.29 -0.66
CA PHE A 295 2.61 -17.54 -1.43
C PHE A 295 3.26 -16.27 -2.02
N LEU A 296 2.94 -15.09 -1.49
CA LEU A 296 3.50 -13.83 -2.00
C LEU A 296 4.84 -13.47 -1.35
N TYR A 297 5.00 -13.72 -0.05
CA TYR A 297 6.23 -13.45 0.71
C TYR A 297 6.15 -14.00 2.13
N ALA A 298 7.30 -14.29 2.75
CA ALA A 298 7.40 -14.76 4.12
C ALA A 298 7.56 -13.59 5.11
N ARG A 299 6.49 -13.18 5.79
CA ARG A 299 6.53 -12.16 6.85
C ARG A 299 5.68 -12.54 8.04
N SER A 300 6.25 -12.42 9.23
CA SER A 300 5.61 -12.76 10.51
C SER A 300 4.37 -11.91 10.84
N LYS A 301 4.14 -10.79 10.18
CA LYS A 301 2.94 -9.96 10.41
C LYS A 301 1.63 -10.72 10.23
N ILE A 302 1.63 -11.81 9.45
CA ILE A 302 0.44 -12.65 9.26
C ILE A 302 0.04 -13.38 10.55
N MET A 303 0.95 -13.55 11.49
CA MET A 303 0.69 -14.27 12.74
C MET A 303 -0.34 -13.59 13.67
N ILE A 304 -0.72 -12.35 13.39
CA ILE A 304 -1.81 -11.65 14.10
C ILE A 304 -3.12 -12.46 14.08
N VAL A 305 -3.37 -13.26 13.05
CA VAL A 305 -4.58 -14.07 12.94
C VAL A 305 -4.65 -15.18 13.99
N PHE A 306 -3.54 -15.50 14.67
CA PHE A 306 -3.51 -16.46 15.79
C PHE A 306 -3.98 -15.88 17.13
N ILE A 307 -4.24 -14.57 17.22
CA ILE A 307 -4.66 -13.93 18.49
C ILE A 307 -5.83 -14.65 19.15
N PRO A 308 -6.90 -15.07 18.44
CA PRO A 308 -8.01 -15.79 19.08
C PRO A 308 -7.58 -17.16 19.69
N ILE A 309 -6.70 -17.89 19.02
CA ILE A 309 -6.15 -19.16 19.56
C ILE A 309 -5.29 -18.90 20.79
N VAL A 310 -4.45 -17.86 20.74
CA VAL A 310 -3.64 -17.45 21.90
C VAL A 310 -4.54 -17.06 23.07
N ALA A 311 -5.58 -16.26 22.83
CA ALA A 311 -6.56 -15.89 23.86
C ALA A 311 -7.24 -17.11 24.48
N TYR A 312 -7.61 -18.10 23.68
CA TYR A 312 -8.18 -19.35 24.13
C TYR A 312 -7.21 -20.12 25.06
N ILE A 313 -5.96 -20.33 24.60
CA ILE A 313 -4.94 -21.03 25.38
C ILE A 313 -4.67 -20.32 26.71
N MET A 314 -4.53 -18.99 26.68
CA MET A 314 -4.33 -18.17 27.87
C MET A 314 -5.46 -18.31 28.87
N CYS A 315 -6.70 -18.22 28.41
CA CYS A 315 -7.89 -18.35 29.25
C CYS A 315 -7.92 -19.72 29.95
N MET A 316 -7.76 -20.79 29.18
CA MET A 316 -7.80 -22.15 29.72
C MET A 316 -6.64 -22.44 30.69
N MET A 317 -5.42 -21.93 30.39
CA MET A 317 -4.28 -22.07 31.29
C MET A 317 -4.46 -21.31 32.59
N LEU A 318 -5.00 -20.10 32.56
CA LEU A 318 -5.27 -19.31 33.78
C LEU A 318 -6.36 -19.98 34.64
N VAL A 319 -7.37 -20.60 34.03
CA VAL A 319 -8.37 -21.37 34.76
C VAL A 319 -7.69 -22.55 35.49
N LYS A 320 -6.90 -23.34 34.78
CA LYS A 320 -6.16 -24.49 35.38
C LYS A 320 -5.18 -24.08 36.49
N ILE A 321 -4.46 -22.96 36.30
CA ILE A 321 -3.58 -22.42 37.34
C ILE A 321 -4.38 -22.02 38.59
N LYS A 322 -5.55 -21.44 38.42
CA LYS A 322 -6.43 -21.04 39.52
C LYS A 322 -6.99 -22.25 40.25
N GLU A 323 -7.31 -23.33 39.54
CA GLU A 323 -7.81 -24.59 40.10
C GLU A 323 -6.69 -25.43 40.77
N GLY A 324 -5.44 -25.07 40.56
CA GLY A 324 -4.28 -25.78 41.15
C GLY A 324 -3.74 -26.91 40.28
N ASP A 325 -4.28 -27.08 39.08
CA ASP A 325 -3.93 -28.19 38.18
C ASP A 325 -2.53 -28.04 37.56
N VAL A 326 -1.94 -26.87 37.64
CA VAL A 326 -0.61 -26.56 37.09
C VAL A 326 0.25 -25.93 38.16
N THR A 327 1.39 -26.54 38.45
CA THR A 327 2.41 -26.03 39.37
C THR A 327 3.59 -25.48 38.58
N LEU A 328 4.02 -24.27 38.91
CA LEU A 328 5.23 -23.67 38.37
C LEU A 328 6.46 -24.22 39.06
N SER A 329 7.31 -24.95 38.35
CA SER A 329 8.61 -25.36 38.89
C SER A 329 9.62 -24.22 38.80
N ARG A 330 10.61 -24.16 39.68
CA ARG A 330 11.70 -23.17 39.63
C ARG A 330 12.46 -23.22 38.29
N TYR A 331 12.64 -24.40 37.72
CA TYR A 331 13.31 -24.59 36.43
C TYR A 331 12.47 -24.05 35.27
N SER A 332 11.14 -24.18 35.31
CA SER A 332 10.24 -23.59 34.31
C SER A 332 10.36 -22.08 34.29
N VAL A 333 10.47 -21.42 35.44
CA VAL A 333 10.66 -19.96 35.55
C VAL A 333 11.97 -19.53 34.92
N LEU A 334 13.09 -20.24 35.17
CA LEU A 334 14.38 -19.95 34.56
C LEU A 334 14.33 -20.06 33.01
N LEU A 335 13.75 -21.16 32.50
CA LEU A 335 13.59 -21.35 31.04
C LEU A 335 12.74 -20.26 30.38
N LEU A 336 11.73 -19.74 31.08
CA LEU A 336 10.88 -18.68 30.61
C LEU A 336 11.60 -17.31 30.52
N MET A 337 12.68 -17.11 31.27
CA MET A 337 13.48 -15.89 31.21
C MET A 337 14.47 -15.84 30.04
N ILE A 338 14.86 -16.99 29.46
CA ILE A 338 15.82 -17.04 28.34
C ILE A 338 15.41 -16.15 27.16
N PRO A 339 14.15 -16.11 26.70
CA PRO A 339 13.74 -15.28 25.57
C PRO A 339 13.98 -13.78 25.76
N LEU A 340 14.08 -13.27 27.00
CA LEU A 340 14.33 -11.86 27.29
C LEU A 340 15.63 -11.33 26.65
N PHE A 341 16.62 -12.19 26.49
CA PHE A 341 17.90 -11.82 25.89
C PHE A 341 17.82 -11.60 24.37
N PHE A 342 16.74 -12.06 23.73
CA PHE A 342 16.55 -12.02 22.28
C PHE A 342 15.47 -11.04 21.82
N ILE A 343 14.91 -10.21 22.70
CA ILE A 343 13.81 -9.28 22.42
C ILE A 343 14.36 -7.89 22.05
N GLU A 344 13.58 -7.14 21.27
CA GLU A 344 13.96 -5.77 20.87
C GLU A 344 13.97 -4.77 22.05
N TYR A 345 13.13 -4.99 23.07
CA TYR A 345 12.97 -4.14 24.23
C TYR A 345 13.17 -4.97 25.54
N PRO A 346 14.40 -5.41 25.82
CA PRO A 346 14.65 -6.38 26.89
C PRO A 346 14.24 -5.88 28.29
N PHE A 347 14.46 -4.60 28.60
CA PHE A 347 14.10 -4.04 29.91
C PHE A 347 12.58 -4.02 30.13
N SER A 348 11.81 -3.52 29.13
CA SER A 348 10.35 -3.50 29.23
C SER A 348 9.74 -4.89 29.31
N ALA A 349 10.32 -5.85 28.59
CA ALA A 349 9.89 -7.23 28.64
C ALA A 349 10.27 -7.91 29.98
N LEU A 350 11.41 -7.56 30.57
CA LEU A 350 11.80 -8.04 31.90
C LEU A 350 10.81 -7.56 32.96
N VAL A 351 10.44 -6.29 32.95
CA VAL A 351 9.45 -5.73 33.88
C VAL A 351 8.12 -6.47 33.76
N ASP A 352 7.61 -6.64 32.54
CA ASP A 352 6.38 -7.39 32.27
C ASP A 352 6.48 -8.85 32.72
N CYS A 353 7.60 -9.52 32.46
CA CYS A 353 7.86 -10.90 32.89
C CYS A 353 7.80 -11.04 34.41
N LEU A 354 8.48 -10.17 35.14
CA LEU A 354 8.50 -10.22 36.61
C LEU A 354 7.10 -10.07 37.20
N PHE A 355 6.33 -9.08 36.71
CA PHE A 355 4.97 -8.87 37.17
C PHE A 355 4.04 -10.03 36.75
N ALA A 356 4.20 -10.59 35.53
CA ALA A 356 3.44 -11.74 35.10
C ALA A 356 3.69 -12.96 35.99
N LEU A 357 4.94 -13.23 36.35
CA LEU A 357 5.31 -14.30 37.28
C LEU A 357 4.73 -14.10 38.69
N LEU A 358 4.80 -12.87 39.22
CA LEU A 358 4.20 -12.53 40.52
C LEU A 358 2.69 -12.82 40.53
N ILE A 359 1.98 -12.49 39.46
CA ILE A 359 0.54 -12.73 39.35
C ILE A 359 0.22 -14.21 39.29
N LEU A 360 0.98 -14.99 38.51
CA LEU A 360 0.78 -16.41 38.40
C LEU A 360 1.06 -17.15 39.76
N LEU A 361 1.97 -16.59 40.58
CA LEU A 361 2.29 -17.11 41.89
C LEU A 361 1.24 -16.77 42.98
N GLN A 362 0.66 -15.53 42.92
CA GLN A 362 -0.24 -15.04 44.00
C GLN A 362 -1.69 -15.51 43.88
N ARG A 363 -2.17 -15.93 42.72
CA ARG A 363 -3.53 -16.46 42.46
C ARG A 363 -4.72 -15.54 42.89
N ARG A 364 -4.50 -14.29 43.28
CA ARG A 364 -5.53 -13.34 43.76
C ARG A 364 -6.22 -12.58 42.63
N LYS A 365 -7.57 -12.48 42.67
CA LYS A 365 -8.39 -11.82 41.62
C LYS A 365 -7.99 -10.36 41.33
N HIS A 366 -7.77 -9.55 42.36
CA HIS A 366 -7.48 -8.12 42.22
C HIS A 366 -6.13 -7.86 41.56
N VAL A 367 -5.18 -8.76 41.75
CA VAL A 367 -3.82 -8.65 41.17
C VAL A 367 -3.86 -8.82 39.63
N LEU A 368 -4.77 -9.67 39.12
CA LEU A 368 -4.95 -9.83 37.66
C LEU A 368 -5.27 -8.51 36.96
N TYR A 369 -6.26 -7.75 37.48
CA TYR A 369 -6.63 -6.48 36.86
C TYR A 369 -5.54 -5.42 37.02
N GLY A 370 -4.84 -5.39 38.17
CA GLY A 370 -3.71 -4.50 38.38
C GLY A 370 -2.58 -4.71 37.38
N TYR A 371 -2.37 -5.97 36.96
CA TYR A 371 -1.37 -6.25 35.93
C TYR A 371 -1.64 -5.55 34.59
N LEU A 372 -2.88 -5.33 34.19
CA LEU A 372 -3.20 -4.67 32.91
C LEU A 372 -2.52 -3.31 32.75
N VAL A 373 -2.15 -2.66 33.87
CA VAL A 373 -1.40 -1.39 33.83
C VAL A 373 0.01 -1.59 33.24
N ILE A 374 0.64 -2.74 33.51
CA ILE A 374 2.02 -3.01 33.06
C ILE A 374 2.13 -3.10 31.53
N PRO A 375 1.41 -4.00 30.83
CA PRO A 375 1.46 -4.05 29.39
C PRO A 375 0.97 -2.76 28.74
N MET A 376 0.04 -2.03 29.36
CA MET A 376 -0.39 -0.72 28.89
C MET A 376 0.76 0.29 28.90
N LEU A 377 1.54 0.38 29.98
CA LEU A 377 2.72 1.25 30.07
C LEU A 377 3.81 0.79 29.09
N VAL A 378 4.07 -0.51 29.00
CA VAL A 378 5.06 -1.07 28.07
C VAL A 378 4.70 -0.75 26.61
N VAL A 379 3.46 -0.98 26.21
CA VAL A 379 2.96 -0.67 24.85
C VAL A 379 3.04 0.83 24.58
N SER A 380 2.72 1.67 25.58
CA SER A 380 2.81 3.12 25.49
C SER A 380 4.25 3.58 25.24
N PHE A 381 5.20 3.04 26.00
CA PHE A 381 6.62 3.34 25.86
C PHE A 381 7.16 2.91 24.48
N ILE A 382 6.85 1.68 24.04
CA ILE A 382 7.34 1.13 22.77
C ILE A 382 6.80 1.91 21.57
N ASN A 383 5.53 2.29 21.59
CA ASN A 383 4.94 3.02 20.48
C ASN A 383 5.39 4.47 20.40
N GLY A 384 5.79 5.07 21.53
CA GLY A 384 6.23 6.45 21.64
C GLY A 384 5.13 7.45 21.27
N PRO A 385 5.37 8.74 21.43
CA PRO A 385 4.38 9.76 21.07
C PRO A 385 4.18 9.81 19.56
N SER A 386 2.95 9.77 19.10
CA SER A 386 2.55 10.11 17.74
C SER A 386 1.53 11.23 17.79
N SER A 387 1.69 12.24 16.95
CA SER A 387 0.72 13.31 16.82
C SER A 387 -0.34 12.98 15.78
N PHE A 388 -1.56 13.51 15.96
CA PHE A 388 -2.53 13.58 14.87
C PHE A 388 -1.88 14.15 13.63
N TYR A 389 -2.14 13.55 12.48
CA TYR A 389 -1.80 14.20 11.25
C TYR A 389 -2.54 15.54 11.19
N LYS A 390 -1.79 16.61 11.34
CA LYS A 390 -2.28 17.97 11.05
C LYS A 390 -1.75 18.35 9.67
N PRO A 391 -2.62 18.72 8.71
CA PRO A 391 -2.17 19.22 7.42
C PRO A 391 -1.17 20.34 7.62
N LYS A 392 -0.01 20.25 6.97
CA LYS A 392 1.00 21.31 7.01
C LYS A 392 0.40 22.59 6.42
N LYS A 393 0.91 23.76 6.82
CA LYS A 393 0.48 25.06 6.25
C LYS A 393 0.51 25.03 4.72
N SER A 394 1.54 24.44 4.12
CA SER A 394 1.64 24.29 2.66
C SER A 394 0.52 23.45 2.04
N GLU A 395 0.00 22.43 2.71
CA GLU A 395 -1.11 21.62 2.19
C GLU A 395 -2.44 22.38 2.21
N LYS A 396 -2.64 23.23 3.23
CA LYS A 396 -3.78 24.14 3.27
C LYS A 396 -3.71 25.16 2.11
N ASN A 397 -2.52 25.71 1.86
CA ASN A 397 -2.31 26.64 0.73
C ASN A 397 -2.54 25.95 -0.62
N VAL A 398 -2.07 24.69 -0.79
CA VAL A 398 -2.37 23.88 -1.99
C VAL A 398 -3.88 23.70 -2.14
N SER A 399 -4.59 23.34 -1.07
CA SER A 399 -6.05 23.15 -1.12
C SER A 399 -6.80 24.42 -1.50
N GLN A 400 -6.32 25.60 -1.07
CA GLN A 400 -6.90 26.89 -1.46
C GLN A 400 -6.66 27.20 -2.95
N LEU A 401 -5.42 26.99 -3.45
CA LEU A 401 -5.09 27.15 -4.85
C LEU A 401 -5.94 26.25 -5.76
N VAL A 402 -6.10 24.98 -5.37
CA VAL A 402 -6.89 23.99 -6.11
C VAL A 402 -8.35 24.39 -6.23
N ARG A 403 -8.95 24.94 -5.16
CA ARG A 403 -10.37 25.30 -5.15
C ARG A 403 -10.71 26.49 -6.06
N ARG A 404 -9.78 27.40 -6.28
CA ARG A 404 -10.01 28.62 -7.06
C ARG A 404 -9.50 28.56 -8.50
N ASN A 405 -8.81 27.47 -8.88
CA ASN A 405 -8.27 27.30 -10.22
C ASN A 405 -8.83 26.04 -10.91
N LYS A 406 -9.12 26.15 -12.22
CA LYS A 406 -9.42 24.98 -13.03
C LYS A 406 -8.12 24.33 -13.49
N MET A 407 -7.99 23.02 -13.28
CA MET A 407 -6.82 22.24 -13.61
C MET A 407 -7.27 20.89 -14.17
N HIS A 408 -6.45 20.28 -15.04
CA HIS A 408 -6.77 18.98 -15.61
C HIS A 408 -5.81 17.89 -15.07
N THR A 409 -4.52 17.99 -15.38
CA THR A 409 -3.51 17.03 -14.95
C THR A 409 -2.42 17.74 -14.15
N VAL A 410 -2.29 17.38 -12.89
CA VAL A 410 -1.47 18.15 -11.93
C VAL A 410 -0.31 17.30 -11.39
N ALA A 411 0.89 17.93 -11.36
CA ALA A 411 2.03 17.50 -10.55
C ALA A 411 2.16 18.38 -9.31
N ASP A 412 2.11 17.78 -8.12
CA ASP A 412 2.31 18.46 -6.85
C ASP A 412 3.71 18.16 -6.30
N LEU A 413 4.61 19.13 -6.41
CA LEU A 413 6.00 19.06 -5.93
C LEU A 413 6.16 19.58 -4.49
N THR A 414 5.09 19.99 -3.81
CA THR A 414 5.15 20.54 -2.45
C THR A 414 5.35 19.48 -1.40
N THR A 415 4.91 18.26 -1.65
CA THR A 415 5.02 17.14 -0.74
C THR A 415 5.42 15.85 -1.47
N ARG A 416 6.37 15.12 -0.86
CA ARG A 416 6.83 13.82 -1.37
C ARG A 416 6.10 12.64 -0.76
N GLN A 417 5.26 12.86 0.24
CA GLN A 417 4.61 11.80 1.00
C GLN A 417 3.15 11.60 0.62
N ASN A 418 2.47 12.64 0.12
CA ASN A 418 1.05 12.61 -0.22
C ASN A 418 0.80 12.44 -1.72
N VAL A 419 1.44 11.46 -2.32
CA VAL A 419 1.35 11.23 -3.78
C VAL A 419 -0.06 10.85 -4.26
N ASN A 420 -0.95 10.40 -3.37
CA ASN A 420 -2.34 10.08 -3.71
C ASN A 420 -3.33 11.23 -3.46
N GLN A 421 -2.88 12.38 -2.91
CA GLN A 421 -3.77 13.48 -2.57
C GLN A 421 -4.23 14.27 -3.79
N THR A 422 -5.53 14.38 -4.02
CA THR A 422 -6.15 15.10 -5.14
C THR A 422 -6.95 16.34 -4.72
N HIS A 423 -6.93 16.68 -3.41
CA HIS A 423 -7.59 17.85 -2.84
C HIS A 423 -9.08 18.00 -3.22
N GLY A 424 -9.83 16.91 -3.21
CA GLY A 424 -11.27 16.89 -3.51
C GLY A 424 -11.61 16.45 -4.92
N TYR A 425 -10.69 15.78 -5.60
CA TYR A 425 -10.88 15.17 -6.94
C TYR A 425 -11.16 16.17 -8.06
N LEU A 426 -10.68 17.40 -7.90
CA LEU A 426 -10.84 18.46 -8.88
C LEU A 426 -9.88 18.33 -10.06
N PHE A 427 -8.90 17.43 -9.99
CA PHE A 427 -7.90 17.18 -11.02
C PHE A 427 -7.43 15.72 -11.04
N ARG A 428 -6.75 15.33 -12.12
CA ARG A 428 -6.12 14.03 -12.31
C ARG A 428 -4.66 14.09 -11.91
N ARG A 429 -4.17 13.04 -11.24
CA ARG A 429 -2.74 12.80 -10.96
C ARG A 429 -2.21 11.65 -11.80
N VAL A 430 -0.99 11.82 -12.29
CA VAL A 430 -0.23 10.76 -12.97
C VAL A 430 0.64 9.98 -11.98
N SER A 431 0.97 10.57 -10.84
CA SER A 431 1.64 9.97 -9.71
C SER A 431 0.68 9.16 -8.83
N GLY A 432 1.23 8.32 -7.96
CA GLY A 432 0.45 7.56 -7.00
C GLY A 432 1.27 6.54 -6.23
N TYR A 433 0.64 5.93 -5.24
CA TYR A 433 1.20 4.84 -4.47
C TYR A 433 0.14 3.76 -4.25
N THR A 434 0.40 2.56 -4.76
CA THR A 434 -0.39 1.36 -4.45
C THR A 434 0.53 0.16 -4.27
N SER A 435 0.05 -0.88 -3.60
CA SER A 435 0.81 -2.13 -3.42
C SER A 435 0.94 -2.94 -4.71
N THR A 436 0.08 -2.68 -5.68
CA THR A 436 0.07 -3.29 -7.02
C THR A 436 0.01 -2.18 -8.05
N ASN A 437 1.07 -2.01 -8.83
CA ASN A 437 1.16 -0.98 -9.87
C ASN A 437 1.07 -1.62 -11.25
N ASN A 438 0.48 -0.89 -12.22
CA ASN A 438 0.54 -1.29 -13.61
C ASN A 438 2.01 -1.41 -14.05
N LYS A 439 2.41 -2.62 -14.49
CA LYS A 439 3.83 -2.94 -14.79
C LYS A 439 4.39 -2.14 -15.98
N HIS A 440 3.57 -1.86 -16.99
CA HIS A 440 4.01 -1.10 -18.17
C HIS A 440 4.24 0.35 -17.80
N TYR A 441 3.32 0.93 -17.04
CA TYR A 441 3.44 2.31 -16.55
C TYR A 441 4.61 2.47 -15.56
N ASN A 442 4.80 1.50 -14.67
CA ASN A 442 5.92 1.51 -13.72
C ASN A 442 7.28 1.44 -14.46
N LYS A 443 7.41 0.54 -15.46
CA LYS A 443 8.61 0.48 -16.30
C LYS A 443 8.84 1.78 -17.08
N PHE A 444 7.79 2.36 -17.65
CA PHE A 444 7.89 3.63 -18.36
C PHE A 444 8.46 4.73 -17.48
N LEU A 445 7.94 4.90 -16.26
CA LEU A 445 8.42 5.93 -15.34
C LEU A 445 9.88 5.71 -14.92
N PHE A 446 10.24 4.49 -14.54
CA PHE A 446 11.52 4.23 -13.89
C PHE A 446 12.62 3.72 -14.82
N ASP A 447 12.29 3.06 -15.91
CA ASP A 447 13.28 2.50 -16.85
C ASP A 447 13.41 3.34 -18.12
N THR A 448 12.30 3.92 -18.63
CA THR A 448 12.30 4.77 -19.83
C THR A 448 12.57 6.24 -19.48
N LEU A 449 11.75 6.86 -18.64
CA LEU A 449 11.95 8.25 -18.20
C LEU A 449 13.02 8.42 -17.13
N ARG A 450 13.37 7.35 -16.43
CA ARG A 450 14.35 7.33 -15.33
C ARG A 450 14.08 8.42 -14.29
N ILE A 451 12.81 8.58 -13.88
CA ILE A 451 12.45 9.57 -12.85
C ILE A 451 13.19 9.28 -11.54
N PRO A 452 13.49 10.31 -10.74
CA PRO A 452 14.15 10.13 -9.45
C PRO A 452 13.36 9.24 -8.49
N VAL A 453 14.06 8.39 -7.73
CA VAL A 453 13.49 7.52 -6.70
C VAL A 453 13.84 8.10 -5.31
N PRO A 454 12.99 8.94 -4.71
CA PRO A 454 13.30 9.60 -3.43
C PRO A 454 13.10 8.70 -2.21
N THR A 455 12.45 7.54 -2.38
CA THR A 455 12.10 6.56 -1.34
C THR A 455 12.96 5.30 -1.43
N ASN A 456 12.68 4.30 -0.62
CA ASN A 456 13.42 3.03 -0.62
C ASN A 456 12.96 2.05 -1.70
N ASN A 457 11.90 2.37 -2.44
CA ASN A 457 11.30 1.47 -3.43
C ASN A 457 10.68 2.26 -4.60
N ARG A 458 10.41 1.56 -5.69
CA ARG A 458 9.73 2.08 -6.90
C ARG A 458 8.19 1.95 -6.85
N VAL A 459 7.62 1.63 -5.72
CA VAL A 459 6.14 1.54 -5.55
C VAL A 459 5.52 2.93 -5.51
N ALA A 460 6.23 3.88 -4.87
CA ALA A 460 5.82 5.28 -4.86
C ALA A 460 6.27 5.98 -6.15
N GLN A 461 5.32 6.26 -7.02
CA GLN A 461 5.50 7.05 -8.25
C GLN A 461 5.35 8.52 -7.87
N ASN A 462 6.47 9.21 -7.68
CA ASN A 462 6.47 10.61 -7.24
C ASN A 462 6.47 11.57 -8.42
N ASP A 463 5.81 12.69 -8.27
CA ASP A 463 5.92 13.81 -9.22
C ASP A 463 7.33 14.39 -9.23
N THR A 464 7.75 14.87 -10.38
CA THR A 464 9.05 15.51 -10.64
C THR A 464 8.90 16.71 -11.55
N ASP A 465 9.85 17.64 -11.49
CA ASP A 465 9.98 18.79 -12.39
C ASP A 465 10.73 18.46 -13.68
N ASN A 466 11.03 17.20 -13.93
CA ASN A 466 11.61 16.73 -15.18
C ASN A 466 10.68 17.07 -16.36
N ILE A 467 11.17 17.88 -17.29
CA ILE A 467 10.37 18.36 -18.43
C ILE A 467 9.85 17.23 -19.32
N PHE A 468 10.61 16.14 -19.49
CA PHE A 468 10.18 14.98 -20.27
C PHE A 468 9.02 14.25 -19.57
N TYR A 469 9.07 14.14 -18.23
CA TYR A 469 7.95 13.63 -17.43
C TYR A 469 6.71 14.51 -17.57
N LEU A 470 6.87 15.83 -17.45
CA LEU A 470 5.77 16.78 -17.54
C LEU A 470 5.10 16.75 -18.92
N LYS A 471 5.90 16.77 -20.01
CA LYS A 471 5.38 16.77 -21.39
C LYS A 471 4.78 15.41 -21.78
N THR A 472 5.51 14.31 -21.61
CA THR A 472 5.02 12.98 -22.04
C THR A 472 3.76 12.54 -21.29
N LEU A 473 3.55 12.99 -20.05
CA LEU A 473 2.34 12.70 -19.28
C LEU A 473 1.23 13.75 -19.39
N GLY A 474 1.45 14.80 -20.19
CA GLY A 474 0.45 15.84 -20.42
C GLY A 474 0.06 16.58 -19.16
N ILE A 475 1.03 16.89 -18.32
CA ILE A 475 0.83 17.66 -17.09
C ILE A 475 0.70 19.13 -17.50
N ASP A 476 -0.47 19.71 -17.32
CA ASP A 476 -0.74 21.09 -17.63
C ASP A 476 -0.47 22.04 -16.46
N THR A 477 -0.48 21.52 -15.24
CA THR A 477 -0.36 22.30 -14.01
C THR A 477 0.69 21.73 -13.07
N VAL A 478 1.58 22.58 -12.57
CA VAL A 478 2.59 22.23 -11.56
C VAL A 478 2.40 23.10 -10.32
N ILE A 479 2.25 22.46 -9.16
CA ILE A 479 2.21 23.13 -7.87
C ILE A 479 3.56 22.95 -7.17
N SER A 480 4.25 24.07 -6.86
CA SER A 480 5.61 24.04 -6.35
C SER A 480 5.91 25.20 -5.40
N LYS A 481 6.94 25.01 -4.55
CA LYS A 481 7.57 26.09 -3.77
C LYS A 481 8.82 26.65 -4.47
N ARG A 482 9.16 26.12 -5.63
CA ARG A 482 10.34 26.49 -6.42
C ARG A 482 9.95 27.35 -7.60
N ASN A 483 10.94 27.72 -8.41
CA ASN A 483 10.72 28.41 -9.67
C ASN A 483 9.95 27.52 -10.66
N ALA A 484 9.38 28.16 -11.67
CA ALA A 484 8.64 27.50 -12.73
C ALA A 484 9.52 26.46 -13.45
N PRO A 485 9.00 25.27 -13.77
CA PRO A 485 9.62 24.43 -14.77
C PRO A 485 9.64 25.14 -16.14
N TYR A 486 10.52 24.70 -17.02
CA TYR A 486 10.57 25.25 -18.38
C TYR A 486 9.22 25.10 -19.11
N GLY A 487 8.78 26.17 -19.79
CA GLY A 487 7.50 26.20 -20.50
C GLY A 487 6.25 26.36 -19.62
N TYR A 488 6.43 26.65 -18.33
CA TYR A 488 5.35 26.93 -17.40
C TYR A 488 5.42 28.37 -16.89
N SER A 489 4.28 29.07 -16.84
CA SER A 489 4.14 30.43 -16.32
C SER A 489 3.37 30.45 -15.00
N LEU A 490 3.63 31.43 -14.16
CA LEU A 490 2.92 31.62 -12.90
C LEU A 490 1.46 32.03 -13.20
N ARG A 491 0.52 31.21 -12.74
CA ARG A 491 -0.93 31.45 -12.85
C ARG A 491 -1.50 32.03 -11.56
N ASP A 492 -1.07 31.47 -10.42
CA ASP A 492 -1.61 31.83 -9.10
C ASP A 492 -0.59 31.52 -8.00
N GLN A 493 -0.74 32.15 -6.84
CA GLN A 493 0.13 31.96 -5.70
C GLN A 493 -0.65 32.11 -4.38
N ASP A 494 -0.32 31.25 -3.40
CA ASP A 494 -0.76 31.38 -2.02
C ASP A 494 0.46 31.24 -1.08
N LYS A 495 0.86 32.39 -0.50
CA LYS A 495 2.08 32.50 0.30
C LYS A 495 3.31 32.01 -0.49
N ASN A 496 3.96 30.93 -0.02
CA ASN A 496 5.15 30.35 -0.65
C ASN A 496 4.85 29.19 -1.60
N VAL A 497 3.56 28.90 -1.86
CA VAL A 497 3.13 27.88 -2.81
C VAL A 497 2.66 28.56 -4.08
N LYS A 498 3.21 28.15 -5.19
CA LYS A 498 2.95 28.71 -6.53
C LYS A 498 2.31 27.66 -7.41
N LEU A 499 1.35 28.09 -8.22
CA LEU A 499 0.70 27.30 -9.25
C LEU A 499 1.20 27.81 -10.61
N TYR A 500 1.80 26.92 -11.36
CA TYR A 500 2.31 27.16 -12.69
C TYR A 500 1.48 26.40 -13.72
N GLN A 501 1.20 27.02 -14.85
CA GLN A 501 0.44 26.43 -15.94
C GLN A 501 1.23 26.50 -17.25
N SER A 502 1.15 25.42 -18.03
CA SER A 502 1.76 25.32 -19.35
C SER A 502 0.71 25.51 -20.42
N ASN A 503 1.02 26.36 -21.42
CA ASN A 503 0.22 26.52 -22.63
C ASN A 503 0.63 25.55 -23.74
N THR A 504 1.75 24.81 -23.55
CA THR A 504 2.33 23.89 -24.55
C THR A 504 2.35 22.45 -24.06
N SER A 505 1.55 22.11 -23.02
CA SER A 505 1.41 20.70 -22.57
C SER A 505 0.67 19.92 -23.65
N LEU A 506 1.13 18.71 -23.90
CA LEU A 506 0.43 17.80 -24.81
C LEU A 506 -0.93 17.39 -24.21
N PRO A 507 -1.99 17.26 -25.01
CA PRO A 507 -3.33 16.93 -24.50
C PRO A 507 -3.40 15.50 -23.92
N GLN A 508 -4.47 15.18 -23.18
CA GLN A 508 -4.68 13.86 -22.58
C GLN A 508 -4.76 12.73 -23.61
N ALA A 509 -5.26 13.03 -24.79
CA ALA A 509 -5.27 12.16 -25.94
C ALA A 509 -5.17 12.99 -27.22
N TYR A 510 -4.53 12.45 -28.25
CA TYR A 510 -4.26 13.17 -29.49
C TYR A 510 -3.97 12.19 -30.63
N ALA A 511 -3.99 12.67 -31.86
CA ALA A 511 -3.48 11.98 -33.03
C ALA A 511 -2.17 12.62 -33.56
N THR A 512 -1.31 11.79 -34.14
CA THR A 512 -0.05 12.22 -34.76
C THR A 512 0.34 11.28 -35.88
N SER A 513 0.96 11.84 -36.91
CA SER A 513 1.59 11.11 -38.04
C SER A 513 3.10 10.88 -37.83
N GLN A 514 3.70 11.46 -36.78
CA GLN A 514 5.11 11.25 -36.45
C GLN A 514 5.28 9.90 -35.69
N LEU A 515 5.61 8.85 -36.42
CA LEU A 515 5.55 7.48 -35.95
C LEU A 515 6.92 6.79 -36.01
N MET A 516 7.52 6.44 -34.88
CA MET A 516 8.75 5.64 -34.81
C MET A 516 8.42 4.20 -34.41
N SER A 517 9.06 3.22 -35.06
CA SER A 517 8.89 1.80 -34.68
C SER A 517 9.52 1.51 -33.32
N GLU A 518 8.86 0.65 -32.51
CA GLU A 518 9.38 0.18 -31.22
C GLU A 518 10.75 -0.49 -31.37
N LYS A 519 11.01 -1.18 -32.50
CA LYS A 519 12.30 -1.81 -32.80
C LYS A 519 13.41 -0.75 -32.90
N HIS A 520 13.20 0.33 -33.62
CA HIS A 520 14.16 1.42 -33.75
C HIS A 520 14.38 2.14 -32.40
N PHE A 521 13.28 2.46 -31.70
CA PHE A 521 13.35 3.11 -30.40
C PHE A 521 14.17 2.34 -29.37
N ARG A 522 14.11 1.01 -29.36
CA ARG A 522 14.90 0.16 -28.47
C ARG A 522 16.40 0.15 -28.76
N GLN A 523 16.81 0.59 -29.94
CA GLN A 523 18.24 0.75 -30.30
C GLN A 523 18.83 2.04 -29.76
N LEU A 524 17.96 3.01 -29.42
CA LEU A 524 18.41 4.28 -28.87
C LEU A 524 18.87 4.10 -27.41
N SER A 525 20.02 4.66 -27.09
CA SER A 525 20.48 4.75 -25.71
C SER A 525 19.87 5.97 -25.00
N TYR A 526 19.80 5.91 -23.68
CA TYR A 526 19.41 7.09 -22.89
C TYR A 526 20.55 8.15 -22.94
N PRO A 527 20.25 9.45 -23.03
CA PRO A 527 18.94 10.11 -23.01
C PRO A 527 18.29 10.34 -24.38
N TYR A 528 18.84 9.83 -25.48
CA TYR A 528 18.31 10.04 -26.84
C TYR A 528 16.88 9.52 -27.02
N THR A 529 16.43 8.67 -26.12
CA THR A 529 15.04 8.21 -26.04
C THR A 529 14.08 9.29 -25.55
N LEU A 530 14.53 10.31 -24.81
CA LEU A 530 13.66 11.29 -24.14
C LEU A 530 13.02 12.27 -25.09
N ASP A 531 13.81 12.93 -25.93
CA ASP A 531 13.29 13.86 -26.93
C ASP A 531 12.56 13.14 -28.05
N THR A 532 12.99 11.93 -28.39
CA THR A 532 12.26 11.04 -29.32
C THR A 532 10.83 10.78 -28.82
N LEU A 533 10.64 10.43 -27.55
CA LEU A 533 9.32 10.20 -26.95
C LEU A 533 8.41 11.45 -26.92
N VAL A 534 9.00 12.64 -26.88
CA VAL A 534 8.24 13.89 -26.95
C VAL A 534 7.82 14.20 -28.38
N ASN A 535 8.67 13.90 -29.37
CA ASN A 535 8.46 14.29 -30.76
C ASN A 535 7.82 13.21 -31.64
N CYS A 536 7.94 11.93 -31.26
CA CYS A 536 7.38 10.81 -32.01
C CYS A 536 6.51 9.91 -31.13
N ALA A 537 5.47 9.37 -31.72
CA ALA A 537 4.75 8.25 -31.14
C ALA A 537 5.50 6.95 -31.41
N ILE A 538 5.77 6.18 -30.34
CA ILE A 538 6.43 4.89 -30.47
C ILE A 538 5.37 3.82 -30.62
N VAL A 539 5.36 3.18 -31.78
CA VAL A 539 4.34 2.22 -32.24
C VAL A 539 4.99 0.95 -32.77
N ASN A 540 4.19 -0.10 -33.02
CA ASN A 540 4.75 -1.36 -33.53
C ASN A 540 5.41 -1.21 -34.93
N LYS A 541 4.77 -0.45 -35.81
CA LYS A 541 5.28 -0.17 -37.19
C LYS A 541 5.19 1.32 -37.42
N GLY A 542 6.30 1.99 -37.58
CA GLY A 542 6.45 3.41 -37.88
C GLY A 542 7.72 3.62 -38.71
N ASP A 543 7.69 4.61 -39.53
CA ASP A 543 8.69 4.92 -40.57
C ASP A 543 9.37 6.29 -40.38
N THR A 544 8.94 7.06 -39.38
CA THR A 544 9.59 8.35 -39.09
C THR A 544 11.03 8.16 -38.60
N HIS A 545 11.97 8.75 -39.32
CA HIS A 545 13.37 8.80 -38.91
C HIS A 545 13.62 10.09 -38.12
N TYR A 546 13.31 10.07 -36.82
CA TYR A 546 13.66 11.17 -35.93
C TYR A 546 15.10 10.98 -35.43
N GLN A 547 15.94 12.00 -35.63
CA GLN A 547 17.28 12.06 -35.07
C GLN A 547 17.24 12.91 -33.78
N SER A 548 17.64 12.32 -32.68
CA SER A 548 17.73 13.02 -31.39
C SER A 548 18.70 14.18 -31.46
N GLN A 549 18.32 15.31 -30.87
CA GLN A 549 19.11 16.54 -30.83
C GLN A 549 19.96 16.67 -29.57
N PHE A 550 20.04 15.62 -28.74
CA PHE A 550 20.94 15.61 -27.60
C PHE A 550 22.42 15.62 -28.03
N ILE A 551 23.19 16.53 -27.40
CA ILE A 551 24.65 16.62 -27.54
C ILE A 551 25.26 16.17 -26.23
N LYS A 552 26.27 15.28 -26.31
CA LYS A 552 27.07 14.87 -25.16
C LYS A 552 28.19 15.87 -24.93
N GLU A 553 28.26 16.40 -23.71
CA GLU A 553 29.24 17.41 -23.34
C GLU A 553 30.13 16.99 -22.16
N ASP A 554 31.24 17.70 -22.00
CA ASP A 554 32.09 17.57 -20.80
C ASP A 554 31.44 18.39 -19.68
N PRO A 555 31.13 17.76 -18.51
CA PRO A 555 30.49 18.45 -17.39
C PRO A 555 31.34 19.57 -16.78
N GLY A 556 32.62 19.72 -17.15
CA GLY A 556 33.53 20.73 -16.59
C GLY A 556 33.96 20.46 -15.15
N PHE A 557 33.69 19.28 -14.61
CA PHE A 557 34.08 18.87 -13.26
C PHE A 557 34.48 17.38 -13.21
N LYS A 558 35.05 16.93 -12.10
CA LYS A 558 35.53 15.55 -11.95
C LYS A 558 34.45 14.51 -12.26
N LYS A 559 34.80 13.50 -13.07
CA LYS A 559 33.87 12.41 -13.46
C LYS A 559 33.67 11.34 -12.38
N SER A 560 34.39 11.46 -11.24
CA SER A 560 34.28 10.53 -10.11
C SER A 560 34.55 11.24 -8.77
N TYR A 561 33.79 10.83 -7.72
CA TYR A 561 33.93 11.35 -6.36
C TYR A 561 33.76 10.21 -5.35
N HIS A 562 34.66 10.16 -4.33
CA HIS A 562 34.46 9.30 -3.16
C HIS A 562 33.87 10.12 -2.01
N ILE A 563 32.76 9.67 -1.45
CA ILE A 563 31.98 10.40 -0.45
C ILE A 563 31.95 9.62 0.86
N THR A 564 32.54 10.19 1.90
CA THR A 564 32.59 9.63 3.26
C THR A 564 31.79 10.46 4.27
N LYS A 565 31.60 11.76 4.01
CA LYS A 565 30.90 12.71 4.88
C LYS A 565 29.73 13.37 4.16
N LYS A 566 28.75 13.84 4.92
CA LYS A 566 27.67 14.68 4.37
C LYS A 566 28.27 15.98 3.81
N GLN A 567 27.92 16.31 2.57
CA GLN A 567 28.42 17.49 1.88
C GLN A 567 27.27 18.25 1.21
N LYS A 568 27.41 19.54 1.10
CA LYS A 568 26.64 20.42 0.22
C LYS A 568 27.62 21.10 -0.71
N LYS A 569 27.33 21.13 -1.98
CA LYS A 569 28.15 21.75 -3.01
C LYS A 569 27.24 22.55 -3.95
N GLU A 570 27.75 23.67 -4.39
CA GLU A 570 27.21 24.41 -5.52
C GLU A 570 28.19 24.23 -6.69
N ILE A 571 27.69 23.83 -7.83
CA ILE A 571 28.46 23.56 -9.04
C ILE A 571 27.82 24.39 -10.14
N THR A 572 28.63 25.20 -10.81
CA THR A 572 28.22 25.92 -12.01
C THR A 572 28.57 25.06 -13.22
N LEU A 573 27.58 24.84 -14.09
CA LEU A 573 27.77 24.12 -15.33
C LEU A 573 28.39 25.06 -16.37
N ASN A 574 29.43 24.60 -17.03
CA ASN A 574 29.99 25.31 -18.16
C ASN A 574 29.13 25.02 -19.41
N ARG A 575 28.23 25.95 -19.77
CA ARG A 575 27.35 25.84 -20.95
C ARG A 575 27.09 27.20 -21.57
N GLN A 576 26.76 27.17 -22.85
CA GLN A 576 26.74 28.38 -23.66
C GLN A 576 25.44 29.19 -23.58
N THR A 577 24.28 28.58 -23.25
CA THR A 577 22.98 29.28 -23.26
C THR A 577 22.08 28.86 -22.09
N ASN A 578 21.14 29.75 -21.71
CA ASN A 578 20.16 29.48 -20.64
C ASN A 578 18.93 28.68 -21.11
N ASN A 579 18.80 28.46 -22.43
CA ASN A 579 17.65 27.79 -23.05
C ASN A 579 17.91 26.31 -23.36
N GLU A 580 18.81 25.68 -22.63
CA GLU A 580 19.13 24.26 -22.78
C GLU A 580 18.63 23.43 -21.60
N ILE A 581 18.17 22.24 -21.92
CA ILE A 581 17.83 21.20 -20.97
C ILE A 581 19.08 20.36 -20.76
N VAL A 582 19.50 20.22 -19.51
CA VAL A 582 20.67 19.41 -19.13
C VAL A 582 20.18 18.10 -18.51
N VAL A 583 20.72 16.98 -18.98
CA VAL A 583 20.56 15.65 -18.40
C VAL A 583 21.90 15.19 -17.82
N LEU A 584 21.90 14.92 -16.52
CA LEU A 584 23.05 14.38 -15.80
C LEU A 584 22.81 12.92 -15.42
N GLU A 585 23.76 12.05 -15.71
CA GLU A 585 23.74 10.66 -15.29
C GLU A 585 24.97 10.36 -14.42
N ALA A 586 24.81 9.49 -13.43
CA ALA A 586 25.90 9.00 -12.62
C ALA A 586 25.61 7.59 -12.07
N ASP A 587 26.63 6.77 -11.97
CA ASP A 587 26.57 5.49 -11.27
C ASP A 587 26.98 5.64 -9.81
N ILE A 588 26.28 4.94 -8.92
CA ILE A 588 26.51 4.97 -7.48
C ILE A 588 26.97 3.59 -7.03
N GLU A 589 28.21 3.52 -6.55
CA GLU A 589 28.77 2.33 -5.93
C GLU A 589 28.82 2.49 -4.42
N ASN A 590 27.91 1.81 -3.70
CA ASN A 590 27.83 1.88 -2.25
C ASN A 590 28.76 0.84 -1.61
N LYS A 591 29.84 1.29 -0.96
CA LYS A 591 30.83 0.42 -0.30
C LYS A 591 30.30 -0.20 1.00
N LYS A 592 29.24 0.39 1.58
CA LYS A 592 28.56 -0.12 2.79
C LYS A 592 27.08 -0.41 2.50
N PRO A 593 26.74 -1.48 1.76
CA PRO A 593 25.39 -1.74 1.26
C PRO A 593 24.32 -1.97 2.34
N LEU A 594 24.75 -2.20 3.60
CA LEU A 594 23.86 -2.26 4.76
C LEU A 594 23.28 -0.88 5.15
N LYS A 595 23.84 0.22 4.64
CA LYS A 595 23.36 1.59 4.87
C LYS A 595 22.92 2.20 3.54
N GLY A 596 21.72 2.80 3.52
CA GLY A 596 21.26 3.54 2.34
C GLY A 596 22.00 4.85 2.15
N VAL A 597 22.15 5.28 0.89
CA VAL A 597 22.76 6.57 0.51
C VAL A 597 21.81 7.37 -0.36
N SER A 598 21.95 8.70 -0.38
CA SER A 598 21.13 9.55 -1.24
C SER A 598 21.90 10.76 -1.76
N ILE A 599 21.56 11.14 -2.99
CA ILE A 599 22.04 12.34 -3.65
C ILE A 599 20.84 13.18 -4.02
N THR A 600 20.90 14.49 -3.76
CA THR A 600 19.86 15.45 -4.12
C THR A 600 20.49 16.53 -4.99
N VAL A 601 19.97 16.73 -6.17
CA VAL A 601 20.37 17.81 -7.09
C VAL A 601 19.17 18.73 -7.33
N ASN A 602 19.35 20.02 -7.12
CA ASN A 602 18.27 21.02 -7.24
C ASN A 602 16.97 20.63 -6.54
N GLY A 603 17.10 19.93 -5.37
CA GLY A 603 15.99 19.45 -4.57
C GLY A 603 15.36 18.13 -5.06
N MET A 604 15.77 17.57 -6.21
CA MET A 604 15.39 16.22 -6.64
C MET A 604 16.28 15.19 -6.00
N LYS A 605 15.66 14.27 -5.26
CA LYS A 605 16.37 13.26 -4.47
C LYS A 605 16.30 11.90 -5.15
N ASN A 606 17.49 11.30 -5.36
CA ASN A 606 17.62 9.87 -5.60
C ASN A 606 18.16 9.17 -4.35
N LYS A 607 17.62 7.99 -4.05
CA LYS A 607 18.00 7.18 -2.90
C LYS A 607 18.30 5.75 -3.33
N LEU A 608 19.48 5.26 -2.97
CA LEU A 608 19.82 3.86 -3.00
C LEU A 608 19.53 3.27 -1.62
N ALA A 609 18.56 2.36 -1.53
CA ALA A 609 18.17 1.73 -0.28
C ALA A 609 19.24 0.75 0.23
N SER A 610 19.23 0.48 1.54
CA SER A 610 19.99 -0.61 2.13
C SER A 610 19.52 -1.95 1.59
N ILE A 611 20.45 -2.90 1.36
CA ILE A 611 20.11 -4.28 0.94
C ILE A 611 19.22 -5.03 1.97
N LYS A 612 19.24 -4.61 3.24
CA LYS A 612 18.34 -5.14 4.29
C LYS A 612 16.90 -4.60 4.18
N ASN A 613 16.66 -3.60 3.33
CA ASN A 613 15.31 -3.07 3.18
C ASN A 613 14.43 -4.11 2.47
N PRO A 614 13.27 -4.46 3.01
CA PRO A 614 12.38 -5.45 2.41
C PRO A 614 11.84 -5.06 1.02
N TYR A 615 11.98 -3.80 0.66
CA TYR A 615 11.64 -3.26 -0.66
C TYR A 615 12.89 -2.85 -1.45
N TYR A 616 14.05 -3.44 -1.12
CA TYR A 616 15.30 -3.14 -1.79
C TYR A 616 15.16 -3.26 -3.31
N HIS A 617 15.62 -2.24 -3.98
CA HIS A 617 15.72 -2.20 -5.43
C HIS A 617 17.16 -1.80 -5.79
N PRO A 618 17.86 -2.56 -6.66
CA PRO A 618 19.24 -2.27 -7.06
C PRO A 618 19.29 -1.09 -8.05
N HIS A 619 18.85 0.09 -7.59
CA HIS A 619 18.80 1.32 -8.37
C HIS A 619 20.11 2.09 -8.15
N THR A 620 21.16 1.70 -8.89
CA THR A 620 22.50 2.27 -8.77
C THR A 620 22.80 3.40 -9.75
N HIS A 621 21.93 3.61 -10.76
CA HIS A 621 22.08 4.64 -11.77
C HIS A 621 21.14 5.81 -11.48
N PHE A 622 21.71 6.98 -11.18
CA PHE A 622 20.95 8.19 -10.86
C PHE A 622 20.92 9.15 -12.04
N THR A 623 19.75 9.68 -12.33
CA THR A 623 19.53 10.64 -13.40
C THR A 623 18.91 11.91 -12.86
N TYR A 624 19.33 13.05 -13.36
CA TYR A 624 18.78 14.38 -13.04
C TYR A 624 18.59 15.17 -14.32
N VAL A 625 17.43 15.85 -14.41
CA VAL A 625 17.12 16.75 -15.51
C VAL A 625 16.95 18.15 -14.94
N THR A 626 17.57 19.14 -15.53
CA THR A 626 17.50 20.53 -15.06
C THR A 626 17.63 21.51 -16.23
N THR A 627 17.10 22.70 -16.05
CA THR A 627 17.33 23.86 -16.95
C THR A 627 18.20 24.92 -16.29
N SER A 628 18.68 24.66 -15.05
CA SER A 628 19.51 25.59 -14.30
C SER A 628 20.98 25.39 -14.59
N ASN A 629 21.73 26.47 -14.73
CA ASN A 629 23.20 26.47 -14.81
C ASN A 629 23.86 26.15 -13.46
N GLN A 630 23.11 26.36 -12.38
CA GLN A 630 23.60 26.14 -11.02
C GLN A 630 23.01 24.85 -10.44
N LEU A 631 23.90 23.94 -10.01
CA LEU A 631 23.53 22.70 -9.35
C LEU A 631 23.75 22.83 -7.86
N LYS A 632 22.65 22.81 -7.08
CA LYS A 632 22.69 22.68 -5.61
C LYS A 632 22.67 21.20 -5.25
N VAL A 633 23.88 20.65 -4.97
CA VAL A 633 24.08 19.22 -4.71
C VAL A 633 24.17 18.97 -3.21
N THR A 634 23.36 18.04 -2.70
CA THR A 634 23.46 17.55 -1.32
C THR A 634 23.76 16.05 -1.34
N LEU A 635 24.88 15.67 -0.76
CA LEU A 635 25.37 14.30 -0.64
C LEU A 635 25.14 13.82 0.79
N SER A 636 24.46 12.65 0.97
CA SER A 636 24.27 12.09 2.31
C SER A 636 25.58 11.56 2.89
N LYS A 637 25.65 11.46 4.23
CA LYS A 637 26.72 10.71 4.88
C LYS A 637 26.68 9.25 4.44
N GLY A 638 27.82 8.68 4.08
CA GLY A 638 27.94 7.29 3.63
C GLY A 638 29.40 6.95 3.33
N ASP A 639 29.62 5.85 2.66
CA ASP A 639 30.90 5.43 2.08
C ASP A 639 30.55 4.90 0.69
N TYR A 640 30.61 5.79 -0.31
CA TYR A 640 30.19 5.48 -1.67
C TYR A 640 30.94 6.28 -2.71
N ILE A 641 31.02 5.73 -3.91
CA ILE A 641 31.63 6.38 -5.06
C ILE A 641 30.52 6.78 -6.03
N ILE A 642 30.59 8.03 -6.47
CA ILE A 642 29.85 8.53 -7.63
C ILE A 642 30.83 8.43 -8.80
N LYS A 643 30.46 7.70 -9.86
CA LYS A 643 31.34 7.46 -11.01
C LYS A 643 30.57 7.54 -12.34
N ASN A 644 31.28 7.57 -13.44
CA ASN A 644 30.72 7.62 -14.79
C ASN A 644 29.75 8.79 -14.99
N ILE A 645 30.07 9.96 -14.44
CA ILE A 645 29.25 11.15 -14.58
C ILE A 645 29.28 11.57 -16.06
N LYS A 646 28.09 11.68 -16.65
CA LYS A 646 27.89 12.13 -18.04
C LYS A 646 26.92 13.29 -18.05
N MET A 647 27.16 14.23 -18.93
CA MET A 647 26.29 15.37 -19.18
C MET A 647 25.86 15.37 -20.65
N TYR A 648 24.59 15.71 -20.85
CA TYR A 648 24.00 15.91 -22.17
C TYR A 648 23.18 17.18 -22.16
N THR A 649 23.20 17.91 -23.28
CA THR A 649 22.41 19.12 -23.47
C THR A 649 21.44 18.94 -24.63
N LEU A 650 20.31 19.61 -24.57
CA LEU A 650 19.27 19.62 -25.58
C LEU A 650 18.71 21.03 -25.67
N PRO A 651 18.62 21.66 -26.86
CA PRO A 651 17.89 22.90 -27.02
C PRO A 651 16.43 22.74 -26.62
N ALA A 652 15.92 23.61 -25.79
CA ALA A 652 14.54 23.50 -25.30
C ALA A 652 13.49 23.61 -26.43
N SER A 653 13.84 24.29 -27.53
CA SER A 653 13.03 24.35 -28.76
C SER A 653 12.84 22.99 -29.45
N ALA A 654 13.70 21.99 -29.14
CA ALA A 654 13.58 20.64 -29.68
C ALA A 654 12.35 19.86 -29.15
N LEU A 655 11.63 20.37 -28.14
CA LEU A 655 10.46 19.74 -27.56
C LEU A 655 9.12 20.30 -28.06
N ASN A 656 8.99 20.55 -29.35
CA ASN A 656 7.80 21.13 -29.96
C ASN A 656 7.14 20.15 -30.95
N GLN A 657 6.29 19.27 -30.44
CA GLN A 657 5.47 18.39 -31.27
C GLN A 657 4.13 19.05 -31.58
N THR A 658 3.74 19.08 -32.88
CA THR A 658 2.38 19.41 -33.30
C THR A 658 1.53 18.14 -33.32
N VAL A 659 0.35 18.21 -32.71
CA VAL A 659 -0.57 17.09 -32.61
C VAL A 659 -2.00 17.54 -32.78
N ASP A 660 -2.88 16.66 -33.24
CA ASP A 660 -4.31 16.90 -33.31
C ASP A 660 -4.96 16.49 -31.94
N PRO A 661 -5.46 17.46 -31.15
CA PRO A 661 -5.96 17.16 -29.79
C PRO A 661 -7.36 16.55 -29.84
N LEU A 662 -7.65 15.65 -28.92
CA LEU A 662 -9.00 15.21 -28.63
C LEU A 662 -9.73 16.25 -27.79
N ASP A 663 -10.89 16.70 -28.27
CA ASP A 663 -11.84 17.46 -27.45
C ASP A 663 -12.60 16.49 -26.53
N VAL A 664 -12.19 16.46 -25.26
CA VAL A 664 -12.66 15.46 -24.28
C VAL A 664 -14.02 15.88 -23.72
N LYS A 665 -15.02 15.02 -23.89
CA LYS A 665 -16.30 15.12 -23.20
C LYS A 665 -16.25 14.49 -21.81
N LYS A 666 -17.14 14.95 -20.91
CA LYS A 666 -17.30 14.32 -19.59
C LYS A 666 -17.88 12.92 -19.79
N SER A 667 -17.06 11.88 -19.53
CA SER A 667 -17.46 10.48 -19.66
C SER A 667 -17.70 9.83 -18.30
N SER A 668 -18.62 8.87 -18.24
CA SER A 668 -18.85 8.02 -17.05
C SER A 668 -17.75 6.97 -16.86
N ASN A 669 -17.07 6.57 -17.93
CA ASN A 669 -15.99 5.55 -17.90
C ASN A 669 -14.64 6.17 -18.31
N ALA A 670 -13.81 5.51 -19.11
CA ALA A 670 -12.41 5.91 -19.31
C ALA A 670 -12.23 7.22 -20.08
N LEU A 671 -12.71 7.31 -21.33
CA LEU A 671 -12.53 8.51 -22.18
C LEU A 671 -13.58 8.54 -23.31
N GLU A 672 -14.06 9.76 -23.63
CA GLU A 672 -14.92 10.02 -24.79
C GLU A 672 -14.67 11.42 -25.30
N GLY A 673 -14.71 11.61 -26.64
CA GLY A 673 -14.49 12.92 -27.27
C GLY A 673 -14.58 12.91 -28.79
N LYS A 674 -14.38 14.07 -29.38
CA LYS A 674 -14.27 14.28 -30.84
C LYS A 674 -12.86 14.71 -31.20
N ILE A 675 -12.38 14.33 -32.37
CA ILE A 675 -11.07 14.69 -32.89
C ILE A 675 -11.16 14.94 -34.40
N ASN A 676 -10.51 16.01 -34.88
CA ASN A 676 -10.22 16.19 -36.25
C ASN A 676 -8.77 15.80 -36.53
N VAL A 677 -8.56 14.80 -37.38
CA VAL A 677 -7.24 14.24 -37.67
C VAL A 677 -6.76 14.80 -39.01
N SER A 678 -5.65 15.52 -38.98
CA SER A 678 -5.09 16.20 -40.15
C SER A 678 -4.45 15.25 -41.15
N GLN A 679 -3.88 14.13 -40.71
CA GLN A 679 -3.19 13.12 -41.53
C GLN A 679 -3.37 11.72 -40.92
N ASP A 680 -3.32 10.68 -41.78
CA ASP A 680 -3.30 9.30 -41.30
C ASP A 680 -2.17 9.08 -40.30
N GLY A 681 -2.48 8.38 -39.17
CA GLY A 681 -1.48 8.17 -38.11
C GLY A 681 -1.97 7.28 -37.01
N TYR A 682 -1.61 7.65 -35.77
CA TYR A 682 -2.04 6.96 -34.57
C TYR A 682 -2.74 7.92 -33.61
N PHE A 683 -3.85 7.45 -33.07
CA PHE A 683 -4.48 8.00 -31.90
C PHE A 683 -3.79 7.46 -30.63
N ILE A 684 -3.40 8.33 -29.74
CA ILE A 684 -2.58 8.06 -28.56
C ILE A 684 -3.25 8.64 -27.34
N THR A 685 -3.30 7.86 -26.28
CA THR A 685 -3.81 8.31 -24.99
C THR A 685 -2.68 8.32 -23.93
N ARG A 686 -2.97 8.91 -22.79
CA ARG A 686 -2.15 8.79 -21.58
C ARG A 686 -2.79 7.90 -20.51
N ILE A 687 -3.64 7.01 -20.95
CA ILE A 687 -4.21 5.95 -20.11
C ILE A 687 -3.24 4.77 -20.12
N PRO A 688 -2.78 4.29 -18.98
CA PRO A 688 -1.87 3.14 -18.91
C PRO A 688 -2.46 1.90 -19.58
N TYR A 689 -1.65 1.23 -20.41
CA TYR A 689 -2.06 0.01 -21.10
C TYR A 689 -2.30 -1.14 -20.13
N GLU A 690 -3.50 -1.67 -20.17
CA GLU A 690 -3.91 -2.87 -19.42
C GLU A 690 -4.98 -3.63 -20.23
N LYS A 691 -5.14 -4.93 -19.99
CA LYS A 691 -6.27 -5.68 -20.57
C LYS A 691 -7.58 -5.23 -19.92
N GLY A 692 -8.66 -5.22 -20.70
CA GLY A 692 -10.00 -4.83 -20.25
C GLY A 692 -10.51 -3.56 -20.92
N TYR A 693 -9.68 -2.84 -21.65
CA TYR A 693 -10.13 -1.69 -22.44
C TYR A 693 -10.74 -2.14 -23.77
N THR A 694 -11.79 -1.44 -24.18
CA THR A 694 -12.38 -1.49 -25.51
C THR A 694 -12.42 -0.07 -26.08
N MET A 695 -11.95 0.11 -27.30
CA MET A 695 -11.92 1.40 -27.99
C MET A 695 -12.79 1.33 -29.23
N TYR A 696 -13.54 2.39 -29.46
CA TYR A 696 -14.39 2.60 -30.61
C TYR A 696 -14.00 3.90 -31.31
N ILE A 697 -13.90 3.85 -32.63
CA ILE A 697 -13.82 5.02 -33.54
C ILE A 697 -15.08 4.98 -34.37
N ASP A 698 -15.88 6.04 -34.35
CA ASP A 698 -17.15 6.16 -35.05
C ASP A 698 -18.08 4.95 -34.84
N ASN A 699 -18.20 4.55 -33.57
CA ASN A 699 -18.94 3.38 -33.09
C ASN A 699 -18.43 2.02 -33.58
N LYS A 700 -17.32 1.95 -34.34
CA LYS A 700 -16.68 0.70 -34.75
C LYS A 700 -15.58 0.32 -33.77
N LYS A 701 -15.60 -0.92 -33.29
CA LYS A 701 -14.55 -1.44 -32.40
C LYS A 701 -13.23 -1.54 -33.17
N VAL A 702 -12.16 -0.99 -32.55
CA VAL A 702 -10.80 -1.01 -33.12
C VAL A 702 -9.85 -1.81 -32.25
N ASN A 703 -8.76 -2.29 -32.87
CA ASN A 703 -7.71 -3.00 -32.14
C ASN A 703 -6.85 -2.01 -31.34
N ILE A 704 -6.68 -2.25 -30.05
CA ILE A 704 -5.85 -1.43 -29.16
C ILE A 704 -4.42 -1.96 -29.16
N GLU A 705 -3.47 -1.08 -29.40
CA GLU A 705 -2.04 -1.34 -29.30
C GLU A 705 -1.44 -0.64 -28.07
N LYS A 706 -0.34 -1.20 -27.57
CA LYS A 706 0.49 -0.52 -26.58
C LYS A 706 1.41 0.45 -27.31
N VAL A 707 1.22 1.75 -27.10
CA VAL A 707 2.02 2.82 -27.68
C VAL A 707 2.86 3.53 -26.61
N ASN A 708 3.91 4.23 -27.03
CA ASN A 708 4.82 4.99 -26.14
C ASN A 708 5.26 4.13 -24.93
N GLN A 709 5.50 2.83 -25.14
CA GLN A 709 5.94 1.84 -24.12
C GLN A 709 4.89 1.51 -23.04
N ALA A 710 3.86 2.34 -22.82
CA ALA A 710 2.99 2.20 -21.65
C ALA A 710 1.52 2.57 -21.82
N PHE A 711 1.10 3.11 -22.96
CA PHE A 711 -0.22 3.72 -23.10
C PHE A 711 -1.08 3.04 -24.16
N LEU A 712 -2.39 3.32 -24.13
CA LEU A 712 -3.32 2.85 -25.14
C LEU A 712 -3.23 3.69 -26.39
N GLY A 713 -3.25 3.06 -27.55
CA GLY A 713 -3.38 3.74 -28.84
C GLY A 713 -3.92 2.82 -29.92
N CYS A 714 -4.21 3.36 -31.08
CA CYS A 714 -4.65 2.62 -32.27
C CYS A 714 -4.37 3.45 -33.53
N ARG A 715 -4.41 2.82 -34.70
CA ARG A 715 -4.38 3.51 -35.97
C ARG A 715 -5.64 4.35 -36.16
N ILE A 716 -5.49 5.53 -36.77
CA ILE A 716 -6.59 6.42 -37.10
C ILE A 716 -6.34 7.06 -38.47
N SER A 717 -7.39 7.18 -39.27
CA SER A 717 -7.33 7.83 -40.58
C SER A 717 -7.52 9.36 -40.45
N LYS A 718 -7.18 10.08 -41.49
CA LYS A 718 -7.53 11.52 -41.66
C LYS A 718 -9.04 11.71 -41.63
N GLY A 719 -9.51 12.77 -40.96
CA GLY A 719 -10.93 13.16 -40.91
C GLY A 719 -11.44 13.43 -39.51
N ASP A 720 -12.75 13.66 -39.43
CA ASP A 720 -13.46 13.86 -38.16
C ASP A 720 -13.89 12.52 -37.57
N HIS A 721 -13.53 12.29 -36.31
CA HIS A 721 -13.83 11.05 -35.64
C HIS A 721 -14.42 11.26 -34.23
N THR A 722 -15.26 10.35 -33.82
CA THR A 722 -15.74 10.23 -32.46
C THR A 722 -15.04 9.04 -31.79
N ILE A 723 -14.36 9.33 -30.69
CA ILE A 723 -13.61 8.33 -29.91
C ILE A 723 -14.37 7.97 -28.65
N LYS A 724 -14.49 6.68 -28.36
CA LYS A 724 -15.02 6.19 -27.08
C LYS A 724 -14.16 5.06 -26.56
N ILE A 725 -13.64 5.19 -25.33
CA ILE A 725 -12.88 4.15 -24.62
C ILE A 725 -13.63 3.77 -23.37
N THR A 726 -13.91 2.47 -23.25
CA THR A 726 -14.55 1.86 -22.07
C THR A 726 -13.61 0.89 -21.41
N PHE A 727 -13.81 0.65 -20.11
CA PHE A 727 -13.02 -0.27 -19.35
C PHE A 727 -13.89 -1.22 -18.52
N THR A 728 -13.60 -2.51 -18.61
CA THR A 728 -14.16 -3.56 -17.77
C THR A 728 -13.01 -4.39 -17.22
N PRO A 729 -12.83 -4.50 -15.88
CA PRO A 729 -11.74 -5.28 -15.32
C PRO A 729 -11.79 -6.73 -15.80
N PRO A 730 -10.65 -7.32 -16.16
CA PRO A 730 -10.61 -8.74 -16.53
C PRO A 730 -11.18 -9.63 -15.42
N GLY A 731 -12.06 -10.54 -15.79
CA GLY A 731 -12.76 -11.42 -14.86
C GLY A 731 -13.95 -10.79 -14.12
N TYR A 732 -14.24 -9.49 -14.30
CA TYR A 732 -15.30 -8.80 -13.57
C TYR A 732 -16.70 -9.37 -13.86
N THR A 733 -17.06 -9.56 -15.14
CA THR A 733 -18.36 -10.13 -15.52
C THR A 733 -18.56 -11.53 -14.95
N LEU A 734 -17.53 -12.38 -15.06
CA LEU A 734 -17.53 -13.71 -14.46
C LEU A 734 -17.68 -13.63 -12.94
N ALA A 735 -16.97 -12.72 -12.30
CA ALA A 735 -17.04 -12.49 -10.86
C ALA A 735 -18.43 -12.06 -10.39
N CYS A 736 -19.11 -11.19 -11.14
CA CYS A 736 -20.51 -10.81 -10.86
C CYS A 736 -21.44 -12.02 -10.92
N ILE A 737 -21.34 -12.84 -11.97
CA ILE A 737 -22.15 -14.07 -12.13
C ILE A 737 -21.90 -15.01 -10.94
N ILE A 738 -20.63 -15.28 -10.62
CA ILE A 738 -20.24 -16.17 -9.53
C ILE A 738 -20.75 -15.63 -8.18
N SER A 739 -20.62 -14.32 -7.93
CA SER A 739 -21.12 -13.73 -6.67
C SER A 739 -22.65 -13.80 -6.56
N THR A 740 -23.37 -13.66 -7.68
CA THR A 740 -24.83 -13.83 -7.72
C THR A 740 -25.22 -15.29 -7.42
N ILE A 741 -24.55 -16.26 -8.05
CA ILE A 741 -24.75 -17.68 -7.73
C ILE A 741 -24.46 -17.94 -6.26
N GLY A 742 -23.38 -17.39 -5.71
CA GLY A 742 -23.04 -17.50 -4.30
C GLY A 742 -24.14 -16.96 -3.37
N ALA A 743 -24.69 -15.80 -3.69
CA ALA A 743 -25.78 -15.19 -2.91
C ALA A 743 -27.04 -16.05 -2.95
N VAL A 744 -27.44 -16.53 -4.12
CA VAL A 744 -28.61 -17.43 -4.27
C VAL A 744 -28.38 -18.75 -3.52
N SER A 745 -27.21 -19.39 -3.71
CA SER A 745 -26.88 -20.64 -3.00
C SER A 745 -26.88 -20.48 -1.49
N TYR A 746 -26.32 -19.37 -1.00
CA TYR A 746 -26.31 -19.06 0.44
C TYR A 746 -27.72 -18.90 0.99
N THR A 747 -28.59 -18.15 0.32
CA THR A 747 -29.98 -17.97 0.77
C THR A 747 -30.75 -19.29 0.78
N HIS A 748 -30.64 -20.13 -0.25
CA HIS A 748 -31.27 -21.45 -0.29
C HIS A 748 -30.79 -22.40 0.81
N LEU A 749 -29.52 -22.35 1.17
CA LEU A 749 -28.96 -23.19 2.23
C LEU A 749 -29.32 -22.70 3.65
N THR A 750 -29.69 -21.43 3.79
CA THR A 750 -29.94 -20.81 5.10
C THR A 750 -31.45 -20.63 5.43
N LEU A 751 -32.29 -20.46 4.43
CA LEU A 751 -33.76 -20.33 4.62
C LEU A 751 -34.41 -21.48 5.44
N PRO A 752 -34.04 -22.78 5.23
CA PRO A 752 -34.61 -23.85 6.07
C PRO A 752 -34.16 -23.84 7.53
N THR A 753 -33.10 -23.12 7.85
CA THR A 753 -32.56 -23.03 9.22
C THR A 753 -33.10 -21.83 10.00
N ILE A 754 -33.83 -20.93 9.35
CA ILE A 754 -34.46 -19.75 9.97
C ILE A 754 -35.97 -20.00 10.23
N ALA A 755 -36.60 -20.95 9.54
CA ALA A 755 -37.96 -21.43 9.77
C ALA A 755 -37.95 -22.60 10.77
#